data_2a9f6f55f041f598f67adb4865fa35f2
#
_entry.id   2a9f6f55f041f598f67adb4865fa35f2
#
_cell.length_a   1.000
_cell.length_b   1.000
_cell.length_c   1.000
_cell.angle_alpha   90.00
_cell.angle_beta   90.00
_cell.angle_gamma   90.00
#
_symmetry.space_group_name_H-M   'P 1'
#
loop_
_entity.id
_entity.type
_entity.pdbx_description
1 polymer ?
#
loop_
_entity_poly.entity_id
_entity_poly.type
_entity_poly.pdbx_seq_one_letter_code
_entity_poly.pdbx_strand_id
1 'polypeptide(L)'
;DGAMGTEIQKYNLTEEDFRGDRFRDLPGMMKGNNDMLNITRPDVISDIYRRYLEAGADIITANTFSCQRISQADYHLENCAREMAFEGARLARIECDKFSTPDKPRFVAGDVGPTNKTCSMSPDVSNPAAREITYDELFTDVCEQVDGLIEGGADVILIETIFDTLNCKAMIDAALTMMKKHGVELPVMISLTVSDLAGRTLSGQTVDAFLASLSPYPIFSVGMNCAFGAPQMKPFIEHMAQVAPYYISAHPNAGLPNEMGEYDETAESMAPQIAEFIDEGIVNIIGGCCGTSPEFIAHYARIAEGKKPHQVVEKPKYMWLSGLDLLQVDDSVHLPVDASRFVNVGERCNVAGSRKFLRLINEKNYEEAIGIARKQVADGAAVVDVNMDDGLLDAKAEMVNFLNMIAAEPDIAKVPVMIDSSKWDVIVAGLKCCQGKCIVNSISLKEGEEVFLSHARDVLRYGAAVVVMCFDEVGQATTFERRIEIAERAYHLLVDKLGMNPLDIIFDPNVLAIATGMEEHDNYAVEFIRATEWIHQNLPGAHVSGGVSNLSFSFRGNTYIREAIHCVFLHHAQQVGMDFGIVNAKARMDYNKIPEEQLQLIEDVVLNRRKGAADELIELAAEIKAQADAAKAAAKAGGVAPKKPAAP
;
A
#
# COMPACT_ATOMS: atom_id res chain seq x y z
N ASP A 1 -3.69 19.65 -21.03
CA ASP A 1 -3.01 19.78 -22.34
C ASP A 1 -2.73 18.42 -22.96
N GLY A 2 -1.88 18.40 -24.00
CA GLY A 2 -1.48 17.20 -24.73
C GLY A 2 0.03 16.94 -24.64
N ALA A 3 0.55 16.17 -25.58
CA ALA A 3 1.94 15.74 -25.58
C ALA A 3 2.93 16.88 -25.74
N MET A 4 3.98 16.87 -24.94
CA MET A 4 5.14 17.76 -25.08
C MET A 4 6.15 17.19 -26.08
N GLY A 5 6.53 15.93 -25.95
CA GLY A 5 7.51 15.28 -26.81
C GLY A 5 7.12 15.28 -28.29
N THR A 6 5.86 14.98 -28.60
CA THR A 6 5.29 15.03 -29.95
C THR A 6 5.43 16.43 -30.55
N GLU A 7 5.16 17.47 -29.78
CA GLU A 7 5.27 18.85 -30.24
C GLU A 7 6.72 19.29 -30.44
N ILE A 8 7.65 18.90 -29.55
CA ILE A 8 9.09 19.17 -29.70
C ILE A 8 9.63 18.57 -31.01
N GLN A 9 9.20 17.35 -31.37
CA GLN A 9 9.64 16.68 -32.61
C GLN A 9 9.36 17.50 -33.87
N LYS A 10 8.29 18.28 -33.91
CA LYS A 10 7.91 19.12 -35.05
C LYS A 10 8.91 20.25 -35.36
N TYR A 11 9.75 20.63 -34.40
CA TYR A 11 10.79 21.65 -34.60
C TYR A 11 12.05 21.12 -35.27
N ASN A 12 12.17 19.78 -35.42
CA ASN A 12 13.33 19.12 -36.04
C ASN A 12 14.68 19.63 -35.48
N LEU A 13 14.76 19.74 -34.15
CA LEU A 13 15.94 20.24 -33.47
C LEU A 13 17.15 19.34 -33.68
N THR A 14 18.33 19.96 -33.89
CA THR A 14 19.61 19.28 -34.07
C THR A 14 20.26 18.98 -32.70
N GLU A 15 21.32 18.17 -32.71
CA GLU A 15 22.13 17.94 -31.51
C GLU A 15 22.68 19.28 -30.93
N GLU A 16 23.07 20.19 -31.79
CA GLU A 16 23.54 21.52 -31.40
C GLU A 16 22.46 22.37 -30.76
N ASP A 17 21.20 22.25 -31.21
CA ASP A 17 20.04 22.92 -30.61
C ASP A 17 19.80 22.42 -29.18
N PHE A 18 19.91 21.11 -28.93
CA PHE A 18 19.78 20.54 -27.61
C PHE A 18 20.89 21.01 -26.68
N ARG A 19 22.14 21.05 -27.15
CA ARG A 19 23.29 21.45 -26.34
C ARG A 19 23.32 22.95 -26.04
N GLY A 20 22.97 23.76 -27.00
CA GLY A 20 23.23 25.17 -26.94
C GLY A 20 24.74 25.48 -26.72
N ASP A 21 25.05 26.69 -26.33
CA ASP A 21 26.45 27.06 -26.03
C ASP A 21 26.94 26.48 -24.70
N ARG A 22 26.05 26.36 -23.72
CA ARG A 22 26.37 25.95 -22.35
C ARG A 22 26.84 24.49 -22.22
N PHE A 23 26.29 23.61 -23.02
CA PHE A 23 26.55 22.15 -22.90
C PHE A 23 27.29 21.58 -24.11
N ARG A 24 27.98 22.43 -24.86
CA ARG A 24 28.67 22.06 -26.10
C ARG A 24 29.67 20.91 -25.93
N ASP A 25 30.38 20.88 -24.81
CA ASP A 25 31.52 19.99 -24.59
C ASP A 25 31.15 18.73 -23.77
N LEU A 26 29.86 18.54 -23.43
CA LEU A 26 29.43 17.33 -22.71
C LEU A 26 29.59 16.08 -23.58
N PRO A 27 30.03 14.95 -22.99
CA PRO A 27 30.12 13.67 -23.69
C PRO A 27 28.72 13.08 -23.98
N GLY A 28 28.66 12.19 -24.97
CA GLY A 28 27.43 11.50 -25.33
C GLY A 28 26.51 12.30 -26.25
N MET A 29 25.29 11.80 -26.45
CA MET A 29 24.25 12.41 -27.27
C MET A 29 23.24 13.10 -26.35
N MET A 30 22.92 14.37 -26.60
CA MET A 30 21.93 15.14 -25.85
C MET A 30 20.55 15.15 -26.51
N LYS A 31 20.49 14.91 -27.81
CA LYS A 31 19.24 14.84 -28.57
C LYS A 31 18.33 13.76 -27.98
N GLY A 32 17.12 14.16 -27.60
CA GLY A 32 16.18 13.30 -26.88
C GLY A 32 15.99 13.67 -25.40
N ASN A 33 16.90 14.46 -24.83
CA ASN A 33 16.72 15.04 -23.50
C ASN A 33 15.84 16.30 -23.58
N ASN A 34 14.55 16.11 -23.63
CA ASN A 34 13.60 17.21 -23.84
C ASN A 34 13.63 18.25 -22.71
N ASP A 35 13.94 17.83 -21.50
CA ASP A 35 13.89 18.70 -20.32
C ASP A 35 15.02 19.74 -20.31
N MET A 36 16.18 19.42 -20.91
CA MET A 36 17.26 20.39 -21.04
C MET A 36 16.91 21.58 -21.94
N LEU A 37 15.91 21.44 -22.81
CA LEU A 37 15.41 22.50 -23.67
C LEU A 37 14.80 23.66 -22.87
N ASN A 38 14.40 23.43 -21.63
CA ASN A 38 14.00 24.53 -20.73
C ASN A 38 15.12 25.55 -20.53
N ILE A 39 16.37 25.10 -20.63
CA ILE A 39 17.58 25.96 -20.50
C ILE A 39 18.09 26.40 -21.88
N THR A 40 18.17 25.48 -22.82
CA THR A 40 18.86 25.71 -24.11
C THR A 40 17.96 26.28 -25.19
N ARG A 41 16.68 25.96 -25.19
CA ARG A 41 15.66 26.42 -26.15
C ARG A 41 14.36 26.83 -25.47
N PRO A 42 14.40 27.78 -24.52
CA PRO A 42 13.18 28.22 -23.81
C PRO A 42 12.14 28.82 -24.76
N ASP A 43 12.56 29.35 -25.93
CA ASP A 43 11.69 29.83 -26.99
C ASP A 43 10.75 28.72 -27.52
N VAL A 44 11.27 27.52 -27.76
CA VAL A 44 10.52 26.36 -28.23
C VAL A 44 9.51 25.92 -27.18
N ILE A 45 9.96 25.80 -25.94
CA ILE A 45 9.10 25.33 -24.83
C ILE A 45 7.98 26.34 -24.57
N SER A 46 8.28 27.63 -24.51
CA SER A 46 7.26 28.67 -24.35
C SER A 46 6.25 28.69 -25.51
N ASP A 47 6.72 28.49 -26.76
CA ASP A 47 5.84 28.44 -27.92
C ASP A 47 4.84 27.25 -27.83
N ILE A 48 5.28 26.08 -27.37
CA ILE A 48 4.41 24.91 -27.17
C ILE A 48 3.38 25.21 -26.10
N TYR A 49 3.77 25.75 -24.95
CA TYR A 49 2.83 26.16 -23.88
C TYR A 49 1.78 27.13 -24.40
N ARG A 50 2.20 28.15 -25.13
CA ARG A 50 1.29 29.15 -25.71
C ARG A 50 0.29 28.50 -26.66
N ARG A 51 0.72 27.59 -27.54
CA ARG A 51 -0.17 26.95 -28.50
C ARG A 51 -1.23 26.06 -27.83
N TYR A 52 -0.90 25.39 -26.73
CA TYR A 52 -1.87 24.68 -25.92
C TYR A 52 -2.86 25.62 -25.21
N LEU A 53 -2.38 26.74 -24.70
CA LEU A 53 -3.24 27.76 -24.08
C LEU A 53 -4.19 28.40 -25.09
N GLU A 54 -3.72 28.71 -26.31
CA GLU A 54 -4.52 29.20 -27.43
C GLU A 54 -5.59 28.18 -27.85
N ALA A 55 -5.28 26.89 -27.78
CA ALA A 55 -6.23 25.79 -28.04
C ALA A 55 -7.31 25.66 -26.94
N GLY A 56 -7.15 26.29 -25.79
CA GLY A 56 -8.13 26.32 -24.71
C GLY A 56 -7.79 25.46 -23.51
N ALA A 57 -6.56 24.97 -23.39
CA ALA A 57 -6.13 24.20 -22.22
C ALA A 57 -6.25 25.04 -20.94
N ASP A 58 -6.80 24.46 -19.90
CA ASP A 58 -6.92 25.05 -18.55
C ASP A 58 -5.69 24.77 -17.69
N ILE A 59 -5.04 23.62 -17.91
CA ILE A 59 -3.86 23.16 -17.18
C ILE A 59 -2.73 22.90 -18.18
N ILE A 60 -1.59 23.52 -17.94
CA ILE A 60 -0.36 23.30 -18.71
C ILE A 60 0.59 22.44 -17.88
N THR A 61 0.98 21.30 -18.44
CA THR A 61 1.99 20.42 -17.85
C THR A 61 3.38 20.96 -18.18
N ALA A 62 4.17 21.28 -17.15
CA ALA A 62 5.54 21.75 -17.31
C ALA A 62 6.40 20.66 -17.98
N ASN A 63 7.35 21.08 -18.82
CA ASN A 63 8.31 20.20 -19.48
C ASN A 63 9.40 19.72 -18.51
N THR A 64 8.99 18.88 -17.53
CA THR A 64 9.84 18.50 -16.39
C THR A 64 9.76 17.00 -16.06
N PHE A 65 9.28 16.19 -16.99
CA PHE A 65 9.05 14.76 -16.83
C PHE A 65 10.26 13.98 -16.29
N SER A 66 11.46 14.29 -16.78
CA SER A 66 12.72 13.62 -16.41
C SER A 66 13.69 14.55 -15.64
N CYS A 67 13.17 15.56 -14.95
CA CYS A 67 14.00 16.50 -14.17
C CYS A 67 14.42 15.93 -12.81
N GLN A 68 14.84 14.67 -12.78
CA GLN A 68 15.45 14.01 -11.62
C GLN A 68 16.94 13.78 -11.90
N ARG A 69 17.78 13.89 -10.85
CA ARG A 69 19.22 13.59 -10.96
C ARG A 69 19.44 12.19 -11.56
N ILE A 70 18.67 11.20 -11.12
CA ILE A 70 18.73 9.82 -11.60
C ILE A 70 18.51 9.74 -13.11
N SER A 71 17.47 10.39 -13.63
CA SER A 71 17.15 10.38 -15.06
C SER A 71 18.16 11.21 -15.87
N GLN A 72 18.65 12.31 -15.32
CA GLN A 72 19.62 13.18 -15.97
C GLN A 72 21.06 12.65 -15.93
N ALA A 73 21.36 11.66 -15.11
CA ALA A 73 22.65 11.00 -15.06
C ALA A 73 23.04 10.36 -16.40
N ASP A 74 22.05 9.86 -17.16
CA ASP A 74 22.26 9.31 -18.51
C ASP A 74 22.87 10.31 -19.50
N TYR A 75 22.69 11.61 -19.20
CA TYR A 75 23.18 12.74 -20.00
C TYR A 75 24.28 13.54 -19.32
N HIS A 76 24.80 13.08 -18.19
CA HIS A 76 25.77 13.83 -17.36
C HIS A 76 25.26 15.22 -16.90
N LEU A 77 23.96 15.35 -16.71
CA LEU A 77 23.25 16.58 -16.34
C LEU A 77 22.54 16.52 -14.99
N GLU A 78 22.93 15.57 -14.14
CA GLU A 78 22.34 15.38 -12.80
C GLU A 78 22.37 16.66 -11.95
N ASN A 79 23.40 17.50 -12.09
CA ASN A 79 23.54 18.75 -11.36
C ASN A 79 22.63 19.88 -11.89
N CYS A 80 22.02 19.69 -13.05
CA CYS A 80 21.10 20.64 -13.67
C CYS A 80 19.63 20.26 -13.48
N ALA A 81 19.34 19.13 -12.86
CA ALA A 81 17.96 18.61 -12.74
C ALA A 81 17.01 19.61 -12.07
N ARG A 82 17.40 20.19 -10.94
CA ARG A 82 16.60 21.21 -10.24
C ARG A 82 16.39 22.46 -11.08
N GLU A 83 17.43 22.96 -11.75
CA GLU A 83 17.34 24.11 -12.64
C GLU A 83 16.38 23.86 -13.80
N MET A 84 16.42 22.67 -14.41
CA MET A 84 15.49 22.28 -15.46
C MET A 84 14.04 22.28 -14.96
N ALA A 85 13.80 21.74 -13.76
CA ALA A 85 12.48 21.74 -13.14
C ALA A 85 11.98 23.17 -12.88
N PHE A 86 12.82 24.01 -12.30
CA PHE A 86 12.51 25.41 -12.04
C PHE A 86 12.17 26.17 -13.33
N GLU A 87 13.03 26.07 -14.36
CA GLU A 87 12.82 26.76 -15.63
C GLU A 87 11.59 26.27 -16.38
N GLY A 88 11.33 24.94 -16.38
CA GLY A 88 10.13 24.38 -16.99
C GLY A 88 8.84 24.92 -16.38
N ALA A 89 8.76 24.97 -15.07
CA ALA A 89 7.62 25.53 -14.34
C ALA A 89 7.53 27.07 -14.53
N ARG A 90 8.64 27.76 -14.47
CA ARG A 90 8.71 29.23 -14.64
C ARG A 90 8.21 29.66 -16.02
N LEU A 91 8.67 29.01 -17.08
CA LEU A 91 8.21 29.27 -18.45
C LEU A 91 6.72 29.03 -18.60
N ALA A 92 6.21 27.94 -18.03
CA ALA A 92 4.78 27.65 -18.02
C ALA A 92 3.98 28.70 -17.24
N ARG A 93 4.48 29.16 -16.09
CA ARG A 93 3.86 30.22 -15.30
C ARG A 93 3.73 31.53 -16.10
N ILE A 94 4.80 31.94 -16.77
CA ILE A 94 4.80 33.14 -17.60
C ILE A 94 3.73 33.06 -18.69
N GLU A 95 3.63 31.96 -19.40
CA GLU A 95 2.62 31.79 -20.47
C GLU A 95 1.20 31.69 -19.90
N CYS A 96 0.97 30.94 -18.83
CA CYS A 96 -0.33 30.86 -18.18
C CYS A 96 -0.84 32.22 -17.70
N ASP A 97 0.03 33.06 -17.16
CA ASP A 97 -0.35 34.40 -16.68
C ASP A 97 -0.82 35.34 -17.80
N LYS A 98 -0.34 35.13 -19.03
CA LYS A 98 -0.79 35.92 -20.21
C LYS A 98 -2.22 35.54 -20.63
N PHE A 99 -2.66 34.32 -20.37
CA PHE A 99 -3.97 33.79 -20.79
C PHE A 99 -5.00 33.72 -19.65
N SER A 100 -4.55 33.74 -18.40
CA SER A 100 -5.43 33.59 -17.22
C SER A 100 -6.33 34.79 -17.06
N THR A 101 -7.63 34.53 -16.88
CA THR A 101 -8.64 35.54 -16.56
C THR A 101 -9.46 35.06 -15.33
N PRO A 102 -10.21 35.96 -14.64
CA PRO A 102 -11.08 35.54 -13.54
C PRO A 102 -12.09 34.47 -13.93
N ASP A 103 -12.60 34.51 -15.17
CA ASP A 103 -13.61 33.56 -15.68
C ASP A 103 -12.96 32.26 -16.22
N LYS A 104 -11.71 32.33 -16.62
CA LYS A 104 -10.95 31.20 -17.13
C LYS A 104 -9.51 31.20 -16.60
N PRO A 105 -9.29 30.84 -15.34
CA PRO A 105 -7.94 30.74 -14.80
C PRO A 105 -7.17 29.60 -15.48
N ARG A 106 -5.84 29.76 -15.56
CA ARG A 106 -4.93 28.77 -16.14
C ARG A 106 -3.93 28.34 -15.08
N PHE A 107 -3.64 27.05 -15.04
CA PHE A 107 -2.82 26.44 -14.00
C PHE A 107 -1.59 25.76 -14.56
N VAL A 108 -0.52 25.76 -13.79
CA VAL A 108 0.72 25.04 -14.07
C VAL A 108 0.74 23.75 -13.27
N ALA A 109 0.76 22.60 -13.93
CA ALA A 109 1.05 21.33 -13.33
C ALA A 109 2.58 21.08 -13.40
N GLY A 110 3.22 21.05 -12.24
CA GLY A 110 4.61 20.62 -12.12
C GLY A 110 4.70 19.12 -12.30
N ASP A 111 5.34 18.69 -13.38
CA ASP A 111 5.36 17.30 -13.80
C ASP A 111 6.51 16.52 -13.19
N VAL A 112 6.17 15.35 -12.61
CA VAL A 112 7.10 14.38 -12.05
C VAL A 112 6.84 13.04 -12.73
N GLY A 113 7.71 12.67 -13.65
CA GLY A 113 7.65 11.37 -14.35
C GLY A 113 8.18 10.22 -13.51
N PRO A 114 8.10 8.97 -14.04
CA PRO A 114 8.32 7.74 -13.27
C PRO A 114 9.78 7.46 -12.91
N THR A 115 10.75 8.17 -13.52
CA THR A 115 12.18 7.86 -13.58
C THR A 115 12.50 6.58 -14.41
N ASN A 116 13.78 6.30 -14.61
CA ASN A 116 14.27 5.12 -15.33
C ASN A 116 14.62 3.94 -14.39
N LYS A 117 14.38 4.08 -13.07
CA LYS A 117 14.68 3.06 -12.05
C LYS A 117 13.48 2.81 -11.17
N THR A 118 13.39 1.60 -10.62
CA THR A 118 12.25 1.15 -9.81
C THR A 118 12.69 0.70 -8.43
N CYS A 119 11.85 1.02 -7.41
CA CYS A 119 12.08 0.65 -6.03
C CYS A 119 11.58 -0.78 -5.68
N SER A 120 10.62 -1.31 -6.45
CA SER A 120 9.96 -2.58 -6.10
C SER A 120 10.34 -3.76 -6.97
N MET A 121 11.11 -3.55 -8.03
CA MET A 121 11.52 -4.62 -8.95
C MET A 121 13.04 -4.82 -8.93
N SER A 122 13.46 -6.09 -9.06
CA SER A 122 14.88 -6.41 -9.18
C SER A 122 15.36 -6.23 -10.61
N PRO A 123 16.54 -5.63 -10.82
CA PRO A 123 17.20 -5.60 -12.13
C PRO A 123 17.88 -6.93 -12.48
N ASP A 124 18.00 -7.85 -11.53
CA ASP A 124 18.74 -9.10 -11.64
C ASP A 124 17.84 -10.28 -11.26
N VAL A 125 17.51 -11.10 -12.24
CA VAL A 125 16.66 -12.30 -12.05
C VAL A 125 17.30 -13.30 -11.08
N SER A 126 18.63 -13.35 -11.00
CA SER A 126 19.35 -14.23 -10.09
C SER A 126 19.39 -13.73 -8.64
N ASN A 127 19.09 -12.45 -8.43
CA ASN A 127 19.04 -11.81 -7.11
C ASN A 127 17.75 -11.00 -6.93
N PRO A 128 16.64 -11.65 -6.56
CA PRO A 128 15.33 -10.99 -6.45
C PRO A 128 15.27 -9.91 -5.37
N ALA A 129 16.21 -9.90 -4.42
CA ALA A 129 16.30 -8.85 -3.39
C ALA A 129 17.00 -7.57 -3.87
N ALA A 130 17.71 -7.60 -5.01
CA ALA A 130 18.40 -6.43 -5.53
C ALA A 130 17.44 -5.34 -5.96
N ARG A 131 17.87 -4.08 -5.80
CA ARG A 131 17.14 -2.89 -6.28
C ARG A 131 18.14 -1.92 -6.89
N GLU A 132 17.77 -1.28 -8.00
CA GLU A 132 18.60 -0.25 -8.63
C GLU A 132 18.59 1.04 -7.82
N ILE A 133 17.48 1.30 -7.12
CA ILE A 133 17.29 2.49 -6.30
C ILE A 133 16.47 2.15 -5.05
N THR A 134 16.81 2.81 -3.95
CA THR A 134 16.05 2.74 -2.70
C THR A 134 14.99 3.83 -2.64
N TYR A 135 14.00 3.63 -1.76
CA TYR A 135 13.00 4.65 -1.44
C TYR A 135 13.64 5.99 -1.04
N ASP A 136 14.66 5.97 -0.17
CA ASP A 136 15.31 7.18 0.34
C ASP A 136 16.08 7.93 -0.74
N GLU A 137 16.75 7.23 -1.64
CA GLU A 137 17.45 7.84 -2.78
C GLU A 137 16.46 8.52 -3.73
N LEU A 138 15.36 7.84 -4.07
CA LEU A 138 14.33 8.42 -4.92
C LEU A 138 13.61 9.59 -4.23
N PHE A 139 13.27 9.46 -2.97
CA PHE A 139 12.69 10.54 -2.17
C PHE A 139 13.56 11.80 -2.20
N THR A 140 14.85 11.67 -1.96
CA THR A 140 15.80 12.79 -1.95
C THR A 140 15.88 13.47 -3.32
N ASP A 141 15.93 12.68 -4.38
CA ASP A 141 16.01 13.18 -5.76
C ASP A 141 14.73 13.96 -6.14
N VAL A 142 13.56 13.38 -5.87
CA VAL A 142 12.28 14.04 -6.19
C VAL A 142 12.04 15.27 -5.31
N CYS A 143 12.53 15.30 -4.08
CA CYS A 143 12.51 16.52 -3.27
C CYS A 143 13.19 17.70 -4.00
N GLU A 144 14.34 17.47 -4.61
CA GLU A 144 15.07 18.50 -5.39
C GLU A 144 14.25 18.96 -6.60
N GLN A 145 13.61 18.03 -7.31
CA GLN A 145 12.73 18.35 -8.44
C GLN A 145 11.53 19.19 -8.00
N VAL A 146 10.80 18.75 -6.98
CA VAL A 146 9.60 19.43 -6.48
C VAL A 146 9.95 20.80 -5.90
N ASP A 147 11.09 20.94 -5.24
CA ASP A 147 11.62 22.23 -4.77
C ASP A 147 11.74 23.25 -5.93
N GLY A 148 12.30 22.81 -7.04
CA GLY A 148 12.38 23.62 -8.27
C GLY A 148 11.01 23.95 -8.88
N LEU A 149 10.10 22.97 -8.91
CA LEU A 149 8.74 23.16 -9.44
C LEU A 149 7.93 24.18 -8.63
N ILE A 150 8.00 24.12 -7.31
CA ILE A 150 7.28 25.06 -6.43
C ILE A 150 7.86 26.47 -6.59
N GLU A 151 9.17 26.62 -6.56
CA GLU A 151 9.81 27.93 -6.77
C GLU A 151 9.53 28.49 -8.17
N GLY A 152 9.41 27.66 -9.18
CA GLY A 152 9.04 28.04 -10.55
C GLY A 152 7.59 28.48 -10.71
N GLY A 153 6.74 28.25 -9.73
CA GLY A 153 5.35 28.69 -9.72
C GLY A 153 4.32 27.64 -10.11
N ALA A 154 4.61 26.36 -9.90
CA ALA A 154 3.62 25.29 -10.08
C ALA A 154 2.42 25.48 -9.15
N ASP A 155 1.21 25.29 -9.68
CA ASP A 155 -0.06 25.31 -8.95
C ASP A 155 -0.49 23.93 -8.46
N VAL A 156 0.00 22.88 -9.12
CA VAL A 156 -0.32 21.48 -8.90
C VAL A 156 0.96 20.65 -9.05
N ILE A 157 1.09 19.58 -8.29
CA ILE A 157 2.12 18.56 -8.54
C ILE A 157 1.43 17.38 -9.23
N LEU A 158 1.88 17.06 -10.45
CA LEU A 158 1.41 15.93 -11.24
C LEU A 158 2.47 14.83 -11.22
N ILE A 159 2.12 13.69 -10.64
CA ILE A 159 2.94 12.48 -10.66
C ILE A 159 2.32 11.54 -11.68
N GLU A 160 2.98 11.36 -12.81
CA GLU A 160 2.40 10.70 -13.96
C GLU A 160 3.19 9.49 -14.46
N THR A 161 2.55 8.70 -15.31
CA THR A 161 3.11 7.50 -15.96
C THR A 161 3.62 6.50 -14.92
N ILE A 162 2.90 6.39 -13.83
CA ILE A 162 3.28 5.53 -12.71
C ILE A 162 3.04 4.07 -13.09
N PHE A 163 4.10 3.27 -13.06
CA PHE A 163 4.09 1.83 -13.27
C PHE A 163 4.68 1.05 -12.09
N ASP A 164 5.18 1.75 -11.07
CA ASP A 164 5.66 1.21 -9.79
C ASP A 164 5.09 2.06 -8.65
N THR A 165 4.20 1.45 -7.85
CA THR A 165 3.51 2.17 -6.78
C THR A 165 4.44 2.59 -5.65
N LEU A 166 5.54 1.86 -5.41
CA LEU A 166 6.53 2.25 -4.40
C LEU A 166 7.25 3.55 -4.82
N ASN A 167 7.59 3.69 -6.09
CA ASN A 167 8.07 4.96 -6.65
C ASN A 167 7.06 6.08 -6.41
N CYS A 168 5.78 5.83 -6.69
CA CYS A 168 4.71 6.79 -6.47
C CYS A 168 4.63 7.25 -5.01
N LYS A 169 4.72 6.34 -4.05
CA LYS A 169 4.73 6.66 -2.61
C LYS A 169 5.91 7.56 -2.24
N ALA A 170 7.11 7.27 -2.73
CA ALA A 170 8.29 8.11 -2.49
C ALA A 170 8.14 9.51 -3.10
N MET A 171 7.51 9.61 -4.28
CA MET A 171 7.25 10.88 -4.96
C MET A 171 6.18 11.71 -4.24
N ILE A 172 5.11 11.08 -3.75
CA ILE A 172 4.10 11.76 -2.92
C ILE A 172 4.73 12.28 -1.62
N ASP A 173 5.51 11.47 -0.94
CA ASP A 173 6.22 11.85 0.28
C ASP A 173 7.14 13.05 0.02
N ALA A 174 7.90 13.04 -1.07
CA ALA A 174 8.74 14.16 -1.48
C ALA A 174 7.93 15.43 -1.76
N ALA A 175 6.81 15.31 -2.48
CA ALA A 175 5.93 16.45 -2.77
C ALA A 175 5.37 17.07 -1.49
N LEU A 176 4.81 16.27 -0.59
CA LEU A 176 4.25 16.74 0.68
C LEU A 176 5.33 17.35 1.60
N THR A 177 6.53 16.77 1.62
CA THR A 177 7.67 17.27 2.40
C THR A 177 8.11 18.66 1.88
N MET A 178 8.20 18.84 0.57
CA MET A 178 8.58 20.13 -0.03
C MET A 178 7.49 21.18 0.11
N MET A 179 6.23 20.81 -0.01
CA MET A 179 5.11 21.72 0.27
C MET A 179 5.18 22.27 1.69
N LYS A 180 5.45 21.39 2.67
CA LYS A 180 5.63 21.81 4.06
C LYS A 180 6.83 22.75 4.24
N LYS A 181 7.95 22.46 3.57
CA LYS A 181 9.14 23.32 3.58
C LYS A 181 8.85 24.72 3.07
N HIS A 182 8.07 24.83 1.98
CA HIS A 182 7.71 26.11 1.35
C HIS A 182 6.47 26.78 1.99
N GLY A 183 5.79 26.12 2.92
CA GLY A 183 4.57 26.64 3.54
C GLY A 183 3.39 26.76 2.57
N VAL A 184 3.31 25.88 1.59
CA VAL A 184 2.23 25.84 0.59
C VAL A 184 1.47 24.53 0.64
N GLU A 185 0.21 24.55 0.19
CA GLU A 185 -0.62 23.36 0.00
C GLU A 185 -1.05 23.35 -1.47
N LEU A 186 -0.52 22.41 -2.25
CA LEU A 186 -0.85 22.23 -3.66
C LEU A 186 -1.58 20.91 -3.85
N PRO A 187 -2.57 20.86 -4.76
CA PRO A 187 -3.17 19.59 -5.16
C PRO A 187 -2.10 18.62 -5.70
N VAL A 188 -2.26 17.34 -5.37
CA VAL A 188 -1.43 16.25 -5.93
C VAL A 188 -2.28 15.41 -6.86
N MET A 189 -1.95 15.41 -8.14
CA MET A 189 -2.58 14.60 -9.16
C MET A 189 -1.73 13.37 -9.41
N ILE A 190 -2.37 12.19 -9.46
CA ILE A 190 -1.68 10.92 -9.73
C ILE A 190 -2.23 10.33 -11.02
N SER A 191 -1.35 9.92 -11.92
CA SER A 191 -1.71 9.26 -13.18
C SER A 191 -0.96 7.95 -13.36
N LEU A 192 -1.73 6.88 -13.47
CA LEU A 192 -1.29 5.50 -13.60
C LEU A 192 -1.07 5.15 -15.07
N THR A 193 -0.12 4.28 -15.35
CA THR A 193 -0.04 3.54 -16.62
C THR A 193 -0.05 2.04 -16.34
N VAL A 194 -0.73 1.27 -17.18
CA VAL A 194 -0.79 -0.18 -17.08
C VAL A 194 -0.03 -0.83 -18.23
N SER A 195 0.46 -2.04 -18.01
CA SER A 195 1.31 -2.73 -18.99
C SER A 195 0.53 -3.54 -20.02
N ASP A 196 -0.73 -3.86 -19.71
CA ASP A 196 -1.58 -4.69 -20.58
C ASP A 196 -3.08 -4.46 -20.34
N LEU A 197 -3.92 -5.10 -21.15
CA LEU A 197 -5.38 -5.03 -21.02
C LEU A 197 -5.94 -5.74 -19.78
N ALA A 198 -5.14 -6.52 -19.06
CA ALA A 198 -5.53 -7.07 -17.77
C ALA A 198 -5.53 -6.00 -16.66
N GLY A 199 -4.94 -4.82 -16.93
CA GLY A 199 -5.00 -3.67 -16.04
C GLY A 199 -4.02 -3.72 -14.86
N ARG A 200 -2.91 -4.43 -15.03
CA ARG A 200 -1.84 -4.43 -14.03
C ARG A 200 -0.73 -3.45 -14.40
N THR A 201 -0.15 -2.82 -13.40
CA THR A 201 1.08 -2.05 -13.54
C THR A 201 2.25 -2.98 -13.89
N LEU A 202 3.37 -2.42 -14.33
CA LEU A 202 4.59 -3.21 -14.55
C LEU A 202 5.07 -3.90 -13.27
N SER A 203 4.89 -3.28 -12.11
CA SER A 203 5.19 -3.87 -10.81
C SER A 203 4.16 -4.89 -10.32
N GLY A 204 3.10 -5.16 -11.10
CA GLY A 204 2.15 -6.25 -10.92
C GLY A 204 0.85 -5.90 -10.20
N GLN A 205 0.67 -4.67 -9.72
CA GLN A 205 -0.56 -4.28 -9.02
C GLN A 205 -1.76 -4.11 -9.96
N THR A 206 -2.94 -4.55 -9.49
CA THR A 206 -4.22 -4.17 -10.09
C THR A 206 -4.53 -2.69 -9.84
N VAL A 207 -5.46 -2.13 -10.62
CA VAL A 207 -5.96 -0.76 -10.39
C VAL A 207 -6.51 -0.60 -8.96
N ASP A 208 -7.27 -1.57 -8.48
CA ASP A 208 -7.83 -1.53 -7.11
C ASP A 208 -6.75 -1.58 -6.04
N ALA A 209 -5.72 -2.41 -6.22
CA ALA A 209 -4.58 -2.47 -5.30
C ALA A 209 -3.80 -1.15 -5.30
N PHE A 210 -3.63 -0.54 -6.46
CA PHE A 210 -3.03 0.79 -6.59
C PHE A 210 -3.83 1.85 -5.83
N LEU A 211 -5.15 1.90 -6.02
CA LEU A 211 -6.03 2.83 -5.30
C LEU A 211 -5.97 2.62 -3.78
N ALA A 212 -5.99 1.37 -3.34
CA ALA A 212 -5.83 1.03 -1.92
C ALA A 212 -4.49 1.51 -1.36
N SER A 213 -3.40 1.30 -2.09
CA SER A 213 -2.05 1.72 -1.70
C SER A 213 -1.93 3.23 -1.50
N LEU A 214 -2.70 4.01 -2.24
CA LEU A 214 -2.69 5.47 -2.17
C LEU A 214 -3.73 6.06 -1.21
N SER A 215 -4.67 5.25 -0.72
CA SER A 215 -5.80 5.72 0.11
C SER A 215 -5.42 6.50 1.37
N PRO A 216 -4.26 6.29 2.02
CA PRO A 216 -3.86 7.10 3.18
C PRO A 216 -3.37 8.52 2.84
N TYR A 217 -3.11 8.82 1.58
CA TYR A 217 -2.54 10.10 1.17
C TYR A 217 -3.61 11.14 0.78
N PRO A 218 -3.33 12.44 0.97
CA PRO A 218 -4.24 13.52 0.57
C PRO A 218 -4.14 13.79 -0.93
N ILE A 219 -4.72 12.92 -1.74
CA ILE A 219 -4.69 12.99 -3.20
C ILE A 219 -5.88 13.80 -3.72
N PHE A 220 -5.64 14.65 -4.70
CA PHE A 220 -6.66 15.44 -5.38
C PHE A 220 -7.36 14.66 -6.49
N SER A 221 -6.58 14.03 -7.38
CA SER A 221 -7.11 13.26 -8.49
C SER A 221 -6.33 11.99 -8.76
N VAL A 222 -7.01 11.00 -9.31
CA VAL A 222 -6.41 9.79 -9.88
C VAL A 222 -6.85 9.64 -11.32
N GLY A 223 -6.06 8.98 -12.13
CA GLY A 223 -6.40 8.73 -13.52
C GLY A 223 -5.38 7.87 -14.22
N MET A 224 -5.45 7.87 -15.53
CA MET A 224 -4.52 7.12 -16.39
C MET A 224 -4.01 7.99 -17.52
N ASN A 225 -2.78 7.74 -17.92
CA ASN A 225 -2.18 8.30 -19.12
C ASN A 225 -1.36 7.25 -19.85
N CYS A 226 -1.11 7.50 -21.12
CA CYS A 226 -0.30 6.64 -21.96
C CYS A 226 -0.89 5.22 -22.10
N ALA A 227 -0.07 4.23 -22.45
CA ALA A 227 -0.40 2.83 -22.68
C ALA A 227 -1.42 2.59 -23.81
N PHE A 228 -2.55 3.28 -23.81
CA PHE A 228 -3.70 3.01 -24.65
C PHE A 228 -4.25 4.23 -25.36
N GLY A 229 -5.04 4.00 -26.42
CA GLY A 229 -6.01 4.95 -26.92
C GLY A 229 -7.25 5.01 -26.01
N ALA A 230 -8.19 5.90 -26.36
CA ALA A 230 -9.38 6.14 -25.53
C ALA A 230 -10.27 4.90 -25.36
N PRO A 231 -10.56 4.08 -26.39
CA PRO A 231 -11.43 2.91 -26.23
C PRO A 231 -10.88 1.87 -25.25
N GLN A 232 -9.58 1.63 -25.23
CA GLN A 232 -8.94 0.66 -24.34
C GLN A 232 -8.83 1.18 -22.91
N MET A 233 -8.66 2.50 -22.75
CA MET A 233 -8.56 3.15 -21.44
C MET A 233 -9.92 3.27 -20.75
N LYS A 234 -11.00 3.43 -21.50
CA LYS A 234 -12.33 3.74 -20.98
C LYS A 234 -12.81 2.78 -19.87
N PRO A 235 -12.71 1.44 -19.98
CA PRO A 235 -13.16 0.54 -18.92
C PRO A 235 -12.46 0.79 -17.56
N PHE A 236 -11.19 1.14 -17.58
CA PHE A 236 -10.43 1.45 -16.35
C PHE A 236 -10.85 2.78 -15.74
N ILE A 237 -11.10 3.79 -16.57
CA ILE A 237 -11.60 5.10 -16.12
C ILE A 237 -13.00 4.97 -15.54
N GLU A 238 -13.90 4.21 -16.18
CA GLU A 238 -15.24 3.89 -15.64
C GLU A 238 -15.14 3.24 -14.25
N HIS A 239 -14.26 2.25 -14.11
CA HIS A 239 -14.05 1.59 -12.83
C HIS A 239 -13.53 2.55 -11.75
N MET A 240 -12.52 3.36 -12.08
CA MET A 240 -12.01 4.38 -11.15
C MET A 240 -13.12 5.36 -10.74
N ALA A 241 -13.96 5.80 -11.67
CA ALA A 241 -15.08 6.70 -11.39
C ALA A 241 -16.10 6.09 -10.40
N GLN A 242 -16.27 4.76 -10.41
CA GLN A 242 -17.19 4.06 -9.52
C GLN A 242 -16.63 3.86 -8.11
N VAL A 243 -15.32 3.73 -7.95
CA VAL A 243 -14.70 3.29 -6.68
C VAL A 243 -13.77 4.31 -6.04
N ALA A 244 -13.17 5.22 -6.79
CA ALA A 244 -12.16 6.14 -6.28
C ALA A 244 -12.81 7.44 -5.73
N PRO A 245 -12.57 7.78 -4.45
CA PRO A 245 -13.12 8.99 -3.84
C PRO A 245 -12.28 10.24 -4.16
N TYR A 246 -11.89 10.38 -5.42
CA TYR A 246 -11.06 11.47 -5.95
C TYR A 246 -11.62 11.96 -7.27
N TYR A 247 -11.20 13.14 -7.72
CA TYR A 247 -11.44 13.57 -9.09
C TYR A 247 -10.73 12.60 -10.06
N ILE A 248 -11.29 12.44 -11.25
CA ILE A 248 -10.83 11.46 -12.25
C ILE A 248 -10.25 12.19 -13.45
N SER A 249 -9.04 11.77 -13.85
CA SER A 249 -8.36 12.28 -15.04
C SER A 249 -8.10 11.19 -16.07
N ALA A 250 -8.12 11.54 -17.35
CA ALA A 250 -7.79 10.63 -18.45
C ALA A 250 -6.99 11.35 -19.54
N HIS A 251 -5.84 10.78 -19.89
CA HIS A 251 -4.91 11.28 -20.91
C HIS A 251 -4.50 10.17 -21.88
N PRO A 252 -5.41 9.73 -22.78
CA PRO A 252 -5.11 8.67 -23.72
C PRO A 252 -4.14 9.14 -24.81
N ASN A 253 -3.43 8.19 -25.42
CA ASN A 253 -2.66 8.40 -26.63
C ASN A 253 -3.59 8.67 -27.83
N ALA A 254 -3.05 9.20 -28.92
CA ALA A 254 -3.75 9.31 -30.20
C ALA A 254 -3.91 7.95 -30.89
N GLY A 255 -4.60 7.03 -30.21
CA GLY A 255 -4.75 5.63 -30.58
C GLY A 255 -3.61 4.74 -30.08
N LEU A 256 -3.51 3.56 -30.66
CA LEU A 256 -2.37 2.66 -30.43
C LEU A 256 -1.26 2.98 -31.44
N PRO A 257 0.02 2.80 -31.07
CA PRO A 257 1.12 2.98 -32.00
C PRO A 257 1.03 1.95 -33.14
N ASN A 258 1.28 2.38 -34.37
CA ASN A 258 1.40 1.52 -35.53
C ASN A 258 2.73 0.74 -35.54
N GLU A 259 2.97 -0.09 -36.55
CA GLU A 259 4.20 -0.90 -36.68
C GLU A 259 5.50 -0.06 -36.72
N MET A 260 5.39 1.24 -37.08
CA MET A 260 6.51 2.18 -37.10
C MET A 260 6.63 2.99 -35.78
N GLY A 261 5.73 2.73 -34.82
CA GLY A 261 5.68 3.47 -33.55
C GLY A 261 5.01 4.85 -33.66
N GLU A 262 4.33 5.14 -34.77
CA GLU A 262 3.61 6.39 -34.99
C GLU A 262 2.14 6.26 -34.56
N TYR A 263 1.49 7.39 -34.32
CA TYR A 263 0.09 7.45 -33.90
C TYR A 263 -0.78 7.98 -35.05
N ASP A 264 -1.80 7.22 -35.46
CA ASP A 264 -2.60 7.45 -36.66
C ASP A 264 -3.93 8.15 -36.40
N GLU A 265 -4.37 8.25 -35.13
CA GLU A 265 -5.62 8.94 -34.80
C GLU A 265 -5.50 10.44 -35.02
N THR A 266 -6.56 11.05 -35.53
CA THR A 266 -6.68 12.50 -35.71
C THR A 266 -7.53 13.12 -34.60
N ALA A 267 -7.50 14.46 -34.49
CA ALA A 267 -8.37 15.17 -33.57
C ALA A 267 -9.85 14.89 -33.84
N GLU A 268 -10.24 14.79 -35.11
CA GLU A 268 -11.62 14.48 -35.51
C GLU A 268 -12.03 13.05 -35.16
N SER A 269 -11.14 12.08 -35.30
CA SER A 269 -11.45 10.67 -35.00
C SER A 269 -11.48 10.41 -33.49
N MET A 270 -10.66 11.13 -32.70
CA MET A 270 -10.65 11.01 -31.24
C MET A 270 -11.79 11.77 -30.56
N ALA A 271 -12.28 12.86 -31.15
CA ALA A 271 -13.29 13.70 -30.51
C ALA A 271 -14.56 12.93 -30.09
N PRO A 272 -15.17 12.03 -30.89
CA PRO A 272 -16.30 11.22 -30.46
C PRO A 272 -15.95 10.27 -29.30
N GLN A 273 -14.75 9.72 -29.29
CA GLN A 273 -14.29 8.79 -28.24
C GLN A 273 -14.16 9.51 -26.90
N ILE A 274 -13.61 10.72 -26.90
CA ILE A 274 -13.49 11.56 -25.70
C ILE A 274 -14.86 12.09 -25.26
N ALA A 275 -15.75 12.39 -26.22
CA ALA A 275 -17.12 12.81 -25.90
C ALA A 275 -17.87 11.76 -25.07
N GLU A 276 -17.64 10.47 -25.30
CA GLU A 276 -18.22 9.40 -24.46
C GLU A 276 -17.81 9.52 -22.99
N PHE A 277 -16.53 9.78 -22.70
CA PHE A 277 -16.05 9.96 -21.31
C PHE A 277 -16.76 11.13 -20.62
N ILE A 278 -16.94 12.22 -21.35
CA ILE A 278 -17.56 13.45 -20.83
C ILE A 278 -19.07 13.25 -20.67
N ASP A 279 -19.74 12.70 -21.68
CA ASP A 279 -21.20 12.53 -21.68
C ASP A 279 -21.66 11.49 -20.64
N GLU A 280 -20.86 10.46 -20.40
CA GLU A 280 -21.13 9.47 -19.33
C GLU A 280 -20.75 9.97 -17.93
N GLY A 281 -20.14 11.14 -17.81
CA GLY A 281 -19.79 11.75 -16.53
C GLY A 281 -18.74 10.97 -15.72
N ILE A 282 -17.76 10.39 -16.39
CA ILE A 282 -16.71 9.57 -15.74
C ILE A 282 -15.38 10.31 -15.52
N VAL A 283 -15.26 11.56 -15.99
CA VAL A 283 -14.04 12.35 -15.88
C VAL A 283 -14.30 13.77 -15.37
N ASN A 284 -13.30 14.32 -14.70
CA ASN A 284 -13.21 15.72 -14.29
C ASN A 284 -12.16 16.48 -15.10
N ILE A 285 -11.10 15.79 -15.51
CA ILE A 285 -9.96 16.32 -16.22
C ILE A 285 -9.71 15.43 -17.43
N ILE A 286 -9.62 16.05 -18.60
CA ILE A 286 -9.36 15.35 -19.86
C ILE A 286 -8.20 16.02 -20.60
N GLY A 287 -7.38 15.22 -21.22
CA GLY A 287 -6.27 15.68 -22.04
C GLY A 287 -5.77 14.57 -22.94
N GLY A 288 -4.53 14.65 -23.35
CA GLY A 288 -3.90 13.67 -24.19
C GLY A 288 -2.46 13.36 -23.80
N CYS A 289 -1.96 12.22 -24.25
CA CYS A 289 -0.57 11.81 -24.12
C CYS A 289 0.04 11.65 -25.53
N CYS A 290 0.87 10.66 -25.76
CA CYS A 290 1.63 10.49 -27.01
C CYS A 290 0.76 10.64 -28.28
N GLY A 291 1.28 11.38 -29.25
CA GLY A 291 0.62 11.65 -30.53
C GLY A 291 -0.43 12.75 -30.52
N THR A 292 -0.83 13.26 -29.36
CA THR A 292 -1.80 14.36 -29.28
C THR A 292 -1.11 15.74 -29.44
N SER A 293 -1.88 16.72 -29.88
CA SER A 293 -1.41 18.06 -30.25
C SER A 293 -2.39 19.15 -29.79
N PRO A 294 -2.07 20.44 -29.91
CA PRO A 294 -3.01 21.53 -29.63
C PRO A 294 -4.35 21.38 -30.38
N GLU A 295 -4.36 20.81 -31.57
CA GLU A 295 -5.58 20.57 -32.33
C GLU A 295 -6.54 19.60 -31.61
N PHE A 296 -6.02 18.52 -31.02
CA PHE A 296 -6.81 17.60 -30.18
C PHE A 296 -7.42 18.35 -28.98
N ILE A 297 -6.62 19.15 -28.31
CA ILE A 297 -7.08 19.91 -27.14
C ILE A 297 -8.16 20.94 -27.51
N ALA A 298 -8.06 21.59 -28.66
CA ALA A 298 -9.10 22.49 -29.15
C ALA A 298 -10.44 21.76 -29.35
N HIS A 299 -10.43 20.53 -29.85
CA HIS A 299 -11.63 19.69 -29.97
C HIS A 299 -12.18 19.31 -28.58
N TYR A 300 -11.31 18.89 -27.65
CA TYR A 300 -11.72 18.49 -26.30
C TYR A 300 -12.32 19.66 -25.51
N ALA A 301 -11.73 20.86 -25.62
CA ALA A 301 -12.26 22.05 -24.98
C ALA A 301 -13.68 22.38 -25.43
N ARG A 302 -13.95 22.28 -26.76
CA ARG A 302 -15.30 22.49 -27.32
C ARG A 302 -16.31 21.46 -26.85
N ILE A 303 -15.91 20.18 -26.81
CA ILE A 303 -16.77 19.07 -26.37
C ILE A 303 -17.14 19.25 -24.89
N ALA A 304 -16.17 19.69 -24.05
CA ALA A 304 -16.37 19.84 -22.62
C ALA A 304 -17.22 21.05 -22.23
N GLU A 305 -17.40 22.02 -23.14
CA GLU A 305 -18.12 23.25 -22.84
C GLU A 305 -19.58 22.98 -22.42
N GLY A 306 -19.98 23.47 -21.26
CA GLY A 306 -21.33 23.31 -20.70
C GLY A 306 -21.67 21.90 -20.21
N LYS A 307 -20.72 20.98 -20.22
CA LYS A 307 -20.91 19.61 -19.70
C LYS A 307 -20.69 19.54 -18.20
N LYS A 308 -21.36 18.57 -17.56
CA LYS A 308 -21.20 18.31 -16.13
C LYS A 308 -20.00 17.38 -15.89
N PRO A 309 -19.10 17.71 -14.96
CA PRO A 309 -18.02 16.83 -14.59
C PRO A 309 -18.52 15.61 -13.80
N HIS A 310 -17.66 14.59 -13.68
CA HIS A 310 -17.87 13.46 -12.79
C HIS A 310 -18.14 13.92 -11.34
N GLN A 311 -19.11 13.28 -10.71
CA GLN A 311 -19.36 13.46 -9.29
C GLN A 311 -18.55 12.45 -8.49
N VAL A 312 -17.65 12.95 -7.67
CA VAL A 312 -16.77 12.11 -6.83
C VAL A 312 -17.61 11.27 -5.87
N VAL A 313 -17.34 9.97 -5.85
CA VAL A 313 -18.02 9.03 -4.97
C VAL A 313 -17.56 9.20 -3.51
N GLU A 314 -18.38 8.75 -2.57
CA GLU A 314 -18.03 8.76 -1.15
C GLU A 314 -16.83 7.84 -0.87
N LYS A 315 -16.09 8.17 0.20
CA LYS A 315 -15.02 7.29 0.70
C LYS A 315 -15.60 5.93 1.09
N PRO A 316 -14.88 4.83 0.83
CA PRO A 316 -15.31 3.51 1.25
C PRO A 316 -15.56 3.44 2.76
N LYS A 317 -16.58 2.69 3.16
CA LYS A 317 -16.93 2.43 4.57
C LYS A 317 -16.30 1.14 5.10
N TYR A 318 -15.27 0.65 4.45
CA TYR A 318 -14.51 -0.55 4.78
C TYR A 318 -13.02 -0.29 4.59
N MET A 319 -12.21 -1.09 5.28
CA MET A 319 -10.75 -1.02 5.19
C MET A 319 -10.26 -1.56 3.84
N TRP A 320 -9.34 -0.84 3.22
CA TRP A 320 -8.56 -1.32 2.09
C TRP A 320 -7.14 -1.64 2.51
N LEU A 321 -6.69 -2.84 2.15
CA LEU A 321 -5.30 -3.27 2.21
C LEU A 321 -4.89 -3.80 0.84
N SER A 322 -3.62 -3.84 0.55
CA SER A 322 -3.16 -4.38 -0.73
C SER A 322 -1.76 -5.00 -0.67
N GLY A 323 -1.63 -6.09 -1.42
CA GLY A 323 -0.40 -6.52 -2.03
C GLY A 323 -0.43 -6.14 -3.50
N LEU A 324 -0.26 -7.10 -4.42
CA LEU A 324 -0.56 -6.93 -5.83
C LEU A 324 -2.07 -6.91 -6.11
N ASP A 325 -2.86 -7.53 -5.23
CA ASP A 325 -4.31 -7.54 -5.28
C ASP A 325 -4.89 -6.76 -4.08
N LEU A 326 -6.13 -6.32 -4.22
CA LEU A 326 -6.88 -5.67 -3.15
C LEU A 326 -7.33 -6.70 -2.11
N LEU A 327 -7.18 -6.36 -0.84
CA LEU A 327 -7.88 -6.99 0.27
C LEU A 327 -8.82 -5.96 0.91
N GLN A 328 -10.11 -6.22 0.80
CA GLN A 328 -11.15 -5.42 1.44
C GLN A 328 -11.56 -6.09 2.76
N VAL A 329 -11.64 -5.32 3.83
CA VAL A 329 -12.09 -5.80 5.14
C VAL A 329 -13.31 -5.02 5.58
N ASP A 330 -14.45 -5.69 5.58
CA ASP A 330 -15.73 -5.12 5.96
C ASP A 330 -15.89 -5.09 7.49
N ASP A 331 -16.71 -4.16 7.97
CA ASP A 331 -17.11 -4.10 9.37
C ASP A 331 -17.97 -5.33 9.72
N SER A 332 -17.44 -6.20 10.59
CA SER A 332 -18.11 -7.43 10.99
C SER A 332 -19.24 -7.21 11.99
N VAL A 333 -19.33 -6.07 12.65
CA VAL A 333 -20.36 -5.79 13.68
C VAL A 333 -21.73 -5.52 13.06
N HIS A 334 -21.78 -4.82 11.94
CA HIS A 334 -23.03 -4.47 11.27
C HIS A 334 -23.51 -5.54 10.28
N LEU A 335 -22.76 -6.60 10.10
CA LEU A 335 -23.07 -7.70 9.19
C LEU A 335 -23.21 -9.01 9.98
N PRO A 336 -24.03 -9.97 9.53
CA PRO A 336 -24.06 -11.29 10.14
C PRO A 336 -22.67 -11.91 10.22
N VAL A 337 -22.36 -12.60 11.30
CA VAL A 337 -21.09 -13.30 11.47
C VAL A 337 -20.90 -14.26 10.30
N ASP A 338 -19.87 -14.01 9.52
CA ASP A 338 -19.46 -14.85 8.40
C ASP A 338 -17.97 -15.14 8.55
N ALA A 339 -17.64 -16.40 8.82
CA ALA A 339 -16.26 -16.84 8.97
C ALA A 339 -15.39 -16.58 7.72
N SER A 340 -16.00 -16.38 6.54
CA SER A 340 -15.29 -16.03 5.32
C SER A 340 -14.72 -14.61 5.34
N ARG A 341 -15.20 -13.74 6.22
CA ARG A 341 -14.72 -12.35 6.37
C ARG A 341 -13.57 -12.21 7.36
N PHE A 342 -13.29 -13.25 8.15
CA PHE A 342 -12.18 -13.21 9.09
C PHE A 342 -10.85 -13.21 8.36
N VAL A 343 -9.99 -12.24 8.67
CA VAL A 343 -8.68 -12.07 8.06
C VAL A 343 -7.66 -12.91 8.81
N ASN A 344 -7.27 -14.04 8.22
CA ASN A 344 -6.19 -14.86 8.72
C ASN A 344 -4.84 -14.20 8.43
N VAL A 345 -4.11 -13.81 9.47
CA VAL A 345 -2.73 -13.34 9.38
C VAL A 345 -1.81 -14.52 9.69
N GLY A 346 -1.03 -14.93 8.69
CA GLY A 346 -0.13 -16.09 8.83
C GLY A 346 1.05 -15.80 9.75
N GLU A 347 1.23 -16.62 10.80
CA GLU A 347 2.19 -16.40 11.90
C GLU A 347 3.58 -17.03 11.70
N ARG A 348 3.84 -17.74 10.59
CA ARG A 348 5.01 -18.62 10.46
C ARG A 348 6.29 -17.97 9.93
N CYS A 349 6.21 -16.76 9.37
CA CYS A 349 7.38 -15.96 8.98
C CYS A 349 7.87 -15.06 10.11
N ASN A 350 7.87 -15.59 11.32
CA ASN A 350 8.27 -14.91 12.55
C ASN A 350 9.37 -15.70 13.25
N VAL A 351 10.57 -15.13 13.35
CA VAL A 351 11.75 -15.80 13.94
C VAL A 351 11.59 -16.10 15.43
N ALA A 352 10.82 -15.29 16.16
CA ALA A 352 10.54 -15.54 17.58
C ALA A 352 9.50 -16.66 17.76
N GLY A 353 8.54 -16.81 16.85
CA GLY A 353 7.45 -17.78 16.92
C GLY A 353 7.71 -19.11 16.20
N SER A 354 8.65 -19.14 15.24
CA SER A 354 8.94 -20.33 14.40
C SER A 354 10.41 -20.70 14.42
N ARG A 355 10.75 -21.76 15.14
CA ARG A 355 12.14 -22.28 15.16
C ARG A 355 12.65 -22.67 13.78
N LYS A 356 11.77 -23.21 12.92
CA LYS A 356 12.14 -23.57 11.54
C LYS A 356 12.51 -22.33 10.75
N PHE A 357 11.68 -21.29 10.81
CA PHE A 357 11.93 -20.03 10.09
C PHE A 357 13.22 -19.35 10.57
N LEU A 358 13.43 -19.26 11.91
CA LEU A 358 14.66 -18.72 12.49
C LEU A 358 15.90 -19.46 11.98
N ARG A 359 15.87 -20.80 11.98
CA ARG A 359 17.00 -21.60 11.47
C ARG A 359 17.29 -21.28 10.00
N LEU A 360 16.26 -21.23 9.15
CA LEU A 360 16.41 -20.96 7.72
C LEU A 360 17.01 -19.58 7.46
N ILE A 361 16.59 -18.56 8.21
CA ILE A 361 17.15 -17.20 8.10
C ILE A 361 18.61 -17.17 8.57
N ASN A 362 18.95 -17.83 9.68
CA ASN A 362 20.34 -17.94 10.16
C ASN A 362 21.25 -18.65 9.15
N GLU A 363 20.75 -19.71 8.52
CA GLU A 363 21.47 -20.49 7.50
C GLU A 363 21.48 -19.80 6.12
N LYS A 364 20.81 -18.67 5.96
CA LYS A 364 20.60 -17.96 4.68
C LYS A 364 19.91 -18.83 3.62
N ASN A 365 19.13 -19.80 4.04
CA ASN A 365 18.31 -20.64 3.16
C ASN A 365 16.98 -19.95 2.85
N TYR A 366 17.07 -18.90 2.05
CA TYR A 366 15.91 -18.06 1.73
C TYR A 366 14.90 -18.76 0.82
N GLU A 367 15.31 -19.70 0.00
CA GLU A 367 14.40 -20.46 -0.87
C GLU A 367 13.35 -21.24 -0.04
N GLU A 368 13.80 -21.96 0.98
CA GLU A 368 12.88 -22.65 1.89
C GLU A 368 12.10 -21.68 2.77
N ALA A 369 12.70 -20.56 3.19
CA ALA A 369 12.02 -19.53 3.97
C ALA A 369 10.85 -18.90 3.19
N ILE A 370 11.06 -18.57 1.91
CA ILE A 370 10.02 -18.11 0.98
C ILE A 370 8.93 -19.18 0.81
N GLY A 371 9.33 -20.46 0.74
CA GLY A 371 8.40 -21.59 0.69
C GLY A 371 7.43 -21.63 1.88
N ILE A 372 7.85 -21.16 3.07
CA ILE A 372 6.95 -21.03 4.23
C ILE A 372 5.89 -19.95 3.98
N ALA A 373 6.28 -18.79 3.46
CA ALA A 373 5.33 -17.73 3.12
C ALA A 373 4.34 -18.19 2.05
N ARG A 374 4.83 -18.79 0.97
CA ARG A 374 3.99 -19.32 -0.13
C ARG A 374 2.98 -20.34 0.39
N LYS A 375 3.41 -21.23 1.26
CA LYS A 375 2.51 -22.24 1.85
C LYS A 375 1.43 -21.60 2.72
N GLN A 376 1.73 -20.59 3.51
CA GLN A 376 0.72 -19.90 4.33
C GLN A 376 -0.36 -19.27 3.47
N VAL A 377 0.01 -18.61 2.37
CA VAL A 377 -0.95 -18.03 1.43
C VAL A 377 -1.79 -19.11 0.76
N ALA A 378 -1.18 -20.22 0.34
CA ALA A 378 -1.90 -21.38 -0.21
C ALA A 378 -2.85 -22.03 0.80
N ASP A 379 -2.52 -22.01 2.08
CA ASP A 379 -3.34 -22.53 3.18
C ASP A 379 -4.45 -21.53 3.62
N GLY A 380 -4.54 -20.34 3.01
CA GLY A 380 -5.62 -19.35 3.23
C GLY A 380 -5.25 -18.14 4.07
N ALA A 381 -3.96 -17.86 4.29
CA ALA A 381 -3.55 -16.58 4.88
C ALA A 381 -3.87 -15.45 3.91
N ALA A 382 -4.62 -14.46 4.39
CA ALA A 382 -4.94 -13.25 3.63
C ALA A 382 -3.91 -12.14 3.84
N VAL A 383 -3.08 -12.26 4.88
CA VAL A 383 -1.96 -11.39 5.24
C VAL A 383 -0.83 -12.27 5.75
N VAL A 384 0.42 -11.92 5.50
CA VAL A 384 1.59 -12.61 6.04
C VAL A 384 2.31 -11.70 7.03
N ASP A 385 2.39 -12.12 8.27
CA ASP A 385 3.20 -11.47 9.31
C ASP A 385 4.68 -11.82 9.13
N VAL A 386 5.55 -10.82 9.14
CA VAL A 386 7.01 -10.97 9.00
C VAL A 386 7.71 -10.31 10.17
N ASN A 387 8.43 -11.10 10.95
CA ASN A 387 9.23 -10.65 12.09
C ASN A 387 10.64 -11.24 12.03
N MET A 388 11.64 -10.37 12.15
CA MET A 388 13.07 -10.72 12.14
C MET A 388 13.79 -10.39 13.47
N ASP A 389 13.03 -10.18 14.55
CA ASP A 389 13.56 -9.81 15.85
C ASP A 389 14.21 -11.01 16.55
N ASP A 390 15.53 -11.13 16.39
CA ASP A 390 16.38 -12.08 17.09
C ASP A 390 17.70 -11.41 17.45
N GLY A 391 18.23 -11.72 18.63
CA GLY A 391 19.45 -11.09 19.14
C GLY A 391 20.73 -11.37 18.34
N LEU A 392 20.71 -12.38 17.47
CA LEU A 392 21.84 -12.79 16.63
C LEU A 392 21.68 -12.34 15.17
N LEU A 393 20.52 -11.78 14.79
CA LEU A 393 20.25 -11.29 13.45
C LEU A 393 20.42 -9.77 13.36
N ASP A 394 20.88 -9.30 12.20
CA ASP A 394 20.62 -7.92 11.79
C ASP A 394 19.16 -7.83 11.30
N ALA A 395 18.26 -7.57 12.22
CA ALA A 395 16.82 -7.58 11.96
C ALA A 395 16.42 -6.62 10.84
N LYS A 396 17.05 -5.46 10.74
CA LYS A 396 16.77 -4.47 9.71
C LYS A 396 17.18 -4.97 8.31
N ALA A 397 18.39 -5.47 8.18
CA ALA A 397 18.89 -6.03 6.93
C ALA A 397 18.07 -7.25 6.49
N GLU A 398 17.74 -8.16 7.41
CA GLU A 398 16.95 -9.36 7.10
C GLU A 398 15.49 -9.01 6.74
N MET A 399 14.88 -8.02 7.39
CA MET A 399 13.55 -7.54 7.03
C MET A 399 13.52 -7.03 5.58
N VAL A 400 14.44 -6.13 5.23
CA VAL A 400 14.53 -5.57 3.88
C VAL A 400 14.79 -6.68 2.85
N ASN A 401 15.73 -7.56 3.13
CA ASN A 401 16.10 -8.65 2.23
C ASN A 401 14.91 -9.59 1.97
N PHE A 402 14.25 -10.04 3.03
CA PHE A 402 13.12 -10.97 2.92
C PHE A 402 11.90 -10.33 2.23
N LEU A 403 11.54 -9.08 2.58
CA LEU A 403 10.44 -8.36 1.94
C LEU A 403 10.70 -8.13 0.46
N ASN A 404 11.92 -7.78 0.08
CA ASN A 404 12.30 -7.62 -1.32
C ASN A 404 12.21 -8.95 -2.09
N MET A 405 12.59 -10.07 -1.48
CA MET A 405 12.49 -11.39 -2.10
C MET A 405 11.02 -11.80 -2.32
N ILE A 406 10.17 -11.69 -1.31
CA ILE A 406 8.77 -12.09 -1.45
C ILE A 406 7.99 -11.19 -2.40
N ALA A 407 8.40 -9.93 -2.58
CA ALA A 407 7.83 -9.02 -3.56
C ALA A 407 8.00 -9.50 -5.01
N ALA A 408 9.02 -10.31 -5.28
CA ALA A 408 9.27 -10.93 -6.59
C ALA A 408 8.46 -12.23 -6.83
N GLU A 409 7.72 -12.70 -5.82
CA GLU A 409 6.95 -13.95 -5.86
C GLU A 409 5.45 -13.65 -5.95
N PRO A 410 4.82 -13.67 -7.14
CA PRO A 410 3.41 -13.29 -7.30
C PRO A 410 2.44 -14.05 -6.40
N ASP A 411 2.70 -15.33 -6.14
CA ASP A 411 1.87 -16.17 -5.26
C ASP A 411 1.85 -15.70 -3.80
N ILE A 412 2.89 -14.97 -3.38
CA ILE A 412 2.99 -14.37 -2.05
C ILE A 412 2.62 -12.89 -2.10
N ALA A 413 3.17 -12.17 -3.07
CA ALA A 413 3.03 -10.72 -3.20
C ALA A 413 1.59 -10.27 -3.43
N LYS A 414 0.70 -11.15 -3.89
CA LYS A 414 -0.73 -10.85 -4.06
C LYS A 414 -1.42 -10.41 -2.77
N VAL A 415 -0.97 -10.89 -1.61
CA VAL A 415 -1.53 -10.50 -0.30
C VAL A 415 -0.69 -9.41 0.36
N PRO A 416 -1.29 -8.52 1.18
CA PRO A 416 -0.55 -7.56 1.98
C PRO A 416 0.32 -8.26 3.03
N VAL A 417 1.38 -7.58 3.46
CA VAL A 417 2.24 -8.03 4.56
C VAL A 417 1.93 -7.25 5.84
N MET A 418 2.15 -7.88 6.98
CA MET A 418 2.21 -7.25 8.28
C MET A 418 3.68 -7.16 8.70
N ILE A 419 4.18 -5.95 8.85
CA ILE A 419 5.56 -5.70 9.26
C ILE A 419 5.58 -5.66 10.78
N ASP A 420 6.20 -6.66 11.38
CA ASP A 420 6.22 -6.89 12.82
C ASP A 420 7.66 -6.74 13.37
N SER A 421 7.84 -5.79 14.26
CA SER A 421 9.09 -5.62 15.00
C SER A 421 8.89 -4.79 16.27
N SER A 422 9.68 -5.09 17.28
CA SER A 422 9.82 -4.26 18.49
C SER A 422 10.70 -3.01 18.29
N LYS A 423 11.39 -2.94 17.14
CA LYS A 423 12.31 -1.84 16.80
C LYS A 423 11.73 -0.98 15.70
N TRP A 424 11.54 0.31 15.99
CA TRP A 424 10.88 1.21 15.05
C TRP A 424 11.67 1.41 13.72
N ASP A 425 12.98 1.44 13.79
CA ASP A 425 13.84 1.54 12.59
C ASP A 425 13.70 0.32 11.66
N VAL A 426 13.41 -0.87 12.19
CA VAL A 426 13.09 -2.07 11.42
C VAL A 426 11.72 -1.93 10.74
N ILE A 427 10.72 -1.43 11.46
CA ILE A 427 9.38 -1.13 10.89
C ILE A 427 9.51 -0.17 9.71
N VAL A 428 10.19 0.95 9.90
CA VAL A 428 10.36 1.97 8.85
C VAL A 428 11.11 1.40 7.64
N ALA A 429 12.17 0.62 7.87
CA ALA A 429 12.90 -0.03 6.79
C ALA A 429 12.01 -0.99 5.97
N GLY A 430 11.14 -1.74 6.65
CA GLY A 430 10.16 -2.62 6.00
C GLY A 430 9.11 -1.85 5.21
N LEU A 431 8.58 -0.76 5.75
CA LEU A 431 7.61 0.12 5.07
C LEU A 431 8.15 0.65 3.74
N LYS A 432 9.43 0.99 3.68
CA LYS A 432 10.12 1.46 2.47
C LYS A 432 10.36 0.38 1.41
N CYS A 433 10.00 -0.87 1.69
CA CYS A 433 10.06 -1.98 0.74
C CYS A 433 8.70 -2.35 0.15
N CYS A 434 7.59 -1.86 0.69
CA CYS A 434 6.24 -2.30 0.36
C CYS A 434 5.50 -1.31 -0.54
N GLN A 435 5.23 -1.70 -1.79
CA GLN A 435 4.41 -0.89 -2.69
C GLN A 435 2.93 -0.89 -2.30
N GLY A 436 2.41 -1.98 -1.73
CA GLY A 436 1.03 -2.10 -1.28
C GLY A 436 0.76 -1.39 0.05
N LYS A 437 -0.52 -1.31 0.41
CA LYS A 437 -0.93 -0.84 1.73
C LYS A 437 -0.83 -2.00 2.71
N CYS A 438 0.27 -2.03 3.44
CA CYS A 438 0.60 -3.03 4.46
C CYS A 438 0.09 -2.63 5.85
N ILE A 439 0.34 -3.49 6.84
CA ILE A 439 -0.03 -3.28 8.24
C ILE A 439 1.26 -3.17 9.06
N VAL A 440 1.34 -2.17 9.92
CA VAL A 440 2.40 -2.05 10.94
C VAL A 440 1.96 -2.76 12.21
N ASN A 441 2.76 -3.65 12.72
CA ASN A 441 2.57 -4.32 14.01
C ASN A 441 3.79 -4.04 14.90
N SER A 442 3.73 -3.10 15.80
CA SER A 442 2.62 -2.30 16.27
C SER A 442 3.10 -0.96 16.82
N ILE A 443 2.17 -0.10 17.18
CA ILE A 443 2.43 1.09 18.02
C ILE A 443 1.69 0.96 19.35
N SER A 444 2.17 1.67 20.37
CA SER A 444 1.51 1.71 21.68
C SER A 444 1.86 2.97 22.43
N LEU A 445 1.11 3.24 23.50
CA LEU A 445 1.36 4.35 24.43
C LEU A 445 2.42 4.01 25.50
N LYS A 446 3.13 2.91 25.37
CA LYS A 446 4.13 2.44 26.33
C LYS A 446 5.19 3.51 26.65
N GLU A 447 5.64 4.25 25.66
CA GLU A 447 6.66 5.29 25.78
C GLU A 447 6.06 6.71 25.77
N GLY A 448 4.74 6.84 25.96
CA GLY A 448 4.02 8.10 26.02
C GLY A 448 3.45 8.56 24.68
N GLU A 449 2.69 9.66 24.73
CA GLU A 449 1.95 10.19 23.58
C GLU A 449 2.83 10.73 22.46
N GLU A 450 3.97 11.37 22.78
CA GLU A 450 4.86 11.95 21.77
C GLU A 450 5.44 10.88 20.86
N VAL A 451 5.95 9.80 21.43
CA VAL A 451 6.49 8.66 20.68
C VAL A 451 5.39 7.97 19.89
N PHE A 452 4.24 7.74 20.52
CA PHE A 452 3.06 7.15 19.87
C PHE A 452 2.63 7.94 18.62
N LEU A 453 2.51 9.26 18.74
CA LEU A 453 2.13 10.13 17.61
C LEU A 453 3.23 10.24 16.57
N SER A 454 4.49 10.22 16.97
CA SER A 454 5.62 10.19 16.02
C SER A 454 5.59 8.92 15.16
N HIS A 455 5.39 7.76 15.77
CA HIS A 455 5.24 6.49 15.07
C HIS A 455 4.00 6.49 14.16
N ALA A 456 2.89 7.02 14.63
CA ALA A 456 1.67 7.13 13.82
C ALA A 456 1.83 8.04 12.61
N ARG A 457 2.60 9.14 12.73
CA ARG A 457 2.95 9.99 11.58
C ARG A 457 3.77 9.24 10.53
N ASP A 458 4.70 8.41 10.95
CA ASP A 458 5.46 7.56 10.03
C ASP A 458 4.54 6.53 9.33
N VAL A 459 3.58 5.94 10.05
CA VAL A 459 2.57 5.04 9.45
C VAL A 459 1.80 5.75 8.33
N LEU A 460 1.35 6.98 8.57
CA LEU A 460 0.67 7.80 7.55
C LEU A 460 1.60 8.17 6.41
N ARG A 461 2.82 8.59 6.72
CA ARG A 461 3.83 8.98 5.73
C ARG A 461 4.13 7.85 4.73
N TYR A 462 4.22 6.62 5.20
CA TYR A 462 4.52 5.46 4.36
C TYR A 462 3.27 4.70 3.90
N GLY A 463 2.09 5.22 4.18
CA GLY A 463 0.83 4.73 3.62
C GLY A 463 0.43 3.34 4.09
N ALA A 464 0.43 3.09 5.40
CA ALA A 464 0.06 1.82 5.99
C ALA A 464 -1.14 1.92 6.93
N ALA A 465 -1.76 0.78 7.22
CA ALA A 465 -2.64 0.58 8.37
C ALA A 465 -1.80 0.20 9.60
N VAL A 466 -2.39 0.22 10.79
CA VAL A 466 -1.62 0.03 12.02
C VAL A 466 -2.35 -0.79 13.07
N VAL A 467 -1.63 -1.72 13.68
CA VAL A 467 -2.04 -2.39 14.92
C VAL A 467 -1.65 -1.50 16.10
N VAL A 468 -2.62 -1.25 16.97
CA VAL A 468 -2.46 -0.50 18.23
C VAL A 468 -2.61 -1.46 19.40
N MET A 469 -1.52 -1.71 20.11
CA MET A 469 -1.53 -2.55 21.31
C MET A 469 -2.14 -1.79 22.50
N CYS A 470 -2.96 -2.47 23.28
CA CYS A 470 -3.46 -1.93 24.54
C CYS A 470 -2.37 -2.00 25.64
N PHE A 471 -1.43 -1.11 25.51
CA PHE A 471 -0.26 -0.96 26.35
C PHE A 471 0.02 0.54 26.57
N ASP A 472 0.19 0.99 27.79
CA ASP A 472 0.51 2.38 28.09
C ASP A 472 1.74 2.50 29.02
N GLU A 473 1.96 3.68 29.55
CA GLU A 473 3.11 4.01 30.42
C GLU A 473 3.11 3.18 31.71
N VAL A 474 1.95 2.69 32.14
CA VAL A 474 1.81 1.82 33.33
C VAL A 474 2.15 0.38 33.01
N GLY A 475 1.85 -0.07 31.77
CA GLY A 475 2.13 -1.40 31.31
C GLY A 475 1.03 -2.00 30.42
N GLN A 476 1.13 -3.31 30.20
CA GLN A 476 0.20 -4.08 29.39
C GLN A 476 -1.16 -4.18 30.10
N ALA A 477 -2.24 -3.88 29.38
CA ALA A 477 -3.59 -4.03 29.91
C ALA A 477 -3.98 -5.52 29.99
N THR A 478 -4.48 -5.92 31.15
CA THR A 478 -4.97 -7.28 31.41
C THR A 478 -6.45 -7.32 31.73
N THR A 479 -7.01 -6.24 32.28
CA THR A 479 -8.43 -6.12 32.61
C THR A 479 -9.23 -5.44 31.51
N PHE A 480 -10.54 -5.66 31.48
CA PHE A 480 -11.46 -5.00 30.55
C PHE A 480 -11.33 -3.48 30.62
N GLU A 481 -11.38 -2.92 31.83
CA GLU A 481 -11.36 -1.47 32.06
C GLU A 481 -10.07 -0.84 31.50
N ARG A 482 -8.92 -1.46 31.75
CA ARG A 482 -7.64 -0.96 31.24
C ARG A 482 -7.53 -1.06 29.71
N ARG A 483 -8.06 -2.14 29.14
CA ARG A 483 -8.07 -2.33 27.67
C ARG A 483 -8.87 -1.24 26.96
N ILE A 484 -10.08 -0.96 27.44
CA ILE A 484 -10.94 0.05 26.83
C ILE A 484 -10.43 1.47 27.07
N GLU A 485 -9.89 1.77 28.25
CA GLU A 485 -9.28 3.06 28.57
C GLU A 485 -8.14 3.40 27.59
N ILE A 486 -7.23 2.46 27.37
CA ILE A 486 -6.10 2.63 26.47
C ILE A 486 -6.57 2.73 25.02
N ALA A 487 -7.50 1.86 24.59
CA ALA A 487 -8.05 1.87 23.23
C ALA A 487 -8.74 3.21 22.93
N GLU A 488 -9.57 3.71 23.81
CA GLU A 488 -10.28 4.99 23.66
C GLU A 488 -9.29 6.16 23.55
N ARG A 489 -8.31 6.23 24.46
CA ARG A 489 -7.26 7.26 24.45
C ARG A 489 -6.47 7.24 23.13
N ALA A 490 -6.02 6.05 22.71
CA ALA A 490 -5.28 5.87 21.46
C ALA A 490 -6.11 6.26 20.24
N TYR A 491 -7.39 5.86 20.20
CA TYR A 491 -8.31 6.21 19.13
C TYR A 491 -8.44 7.72 18.96
N HIS A 492 -8.70 8.45 20.04
CA HIS A 492 -8.83 9.91 19.98
C HIS A 492 -7.54 10.61 19.58
N LEU A 493 -6.38 10.11 20.01
CA LEU A 493 -5.10 10.63 19.55
C LEU A 493 -4.89 10.43 18.04
N LEU A 494 -5.25 9.28 17.52
CA LEU A 494 -5.07 8.97 16.10
C LEU A 494 -6.11 9.67 15.21
N VAL A 495 -7.38 9.62 15.56
CA VAL A 495 -8.48 10.13 14.73
C VAL A 495 -8.65 11.63 14.92
N ASP A 496 -8.81 12.11 16.15
CA ASP A 496 -9.17 13.51 16.40
C ASP A 496 -7.95 14.43 16.33
N LYS A 497 -6.81 14.00 16.82
CA LYS A 497 -5.59 14.83 16.87
C LYS A 497 -4.75 14.70 15.59
N LEU A 498 -4.62 13.49 15.04
CA LEU A 498 -3.76 13.23 13.88
C LEU A 498 -4.52 13.16 12.54
N GLY A 499 -5.86 12.95 12.58
CA GLY A 499 -6.68 12.83 11.38
C GLY A 499 -6.55 11.49 10.65
N MET A 500 -6.11 10.43 11.33
CA MET A 500 -6.04 9.09 10.75
C MET A 500 -7.44 8.56 10.45
N ASN A 501 -7.61 7.89 9.31
CA ASN A 501 -8.84 7.19 9.00
C ASN A 501 -9.06 6.07 10.02
N PRO A 502 -10.18 6.05 10.77
CA PRO A 502 -10.43 5.01 11.76
C PRO A 502 -10.47 3.60 11.19
N LEU A 503 -10.81 3.45 9.90
CA LEU A 503 -10.77 2.16 9.20
C LEU A 503 -9.34 1.57 9.08
N ASP A 504 -8.31 2.36 9.26
CA ASP A 504 -6.92 1.92 9.19
C ASP A 504 -6.33 1.55 10.56
N ILE A 505 -7.17 1.57 11.62
CA ILE A 505 -6.78 1.25 12.99
C ILE A 505 -7.25 -0.15 13.35
N ILE A 506 -6.33 -0.98 13.84
CA ILE A 506 -6.58 -2.34 14.30
C ILE A 506 -6.13 -2.42 15.77
N PHE A 507 -7.06 -2.54 16.71
CA PHE A 507 -6.69 -2.71 18.11
C PHE A 507 -6.31 -4.15 18.42
N ASP A 508 -5.26 -4.32 19.21
CA ASP A 508 -4.91 -5.58 19.86
C ASP A 508 -5.09 -5.44 21.37
N PRO A 509 -6.22 -5.94 21.92
CA PRO A 509 -6.49 -5.87 23.35
C PRO A 509 -5.65 -6.82 24.23
N ASN A 510 -4.62 -7.44 23.67
CA ASN A 510 -3.70 -8.42 24.27
C ASN A 510 -4.34 -9.77 24.55
N VAL A 511 -4.01 -10.75 23.70
CA VAL A 511 -4.32 -12.17 23.97
C VAL A 511 -3.28 -12.72 24.94
N LEU A 512 -3.72 -13.09 26.12
CA LEU A 512 -2.89 -13.58 27.21
C LEU A 512 -3.22 -15.05 27.53
N ALA A 513 -2.24 -15.78 28.06
CA ALA A 513 -2.38 -17.21 28.36
C ALA A 513 -3.39 -17.46 29.48
N ILE A 514 -4.28 -18.44 29.24
CA ILE A 514 -5.23 -18.96 30.23
C ILE A 514 -4.78 -20.32 30.76
N ALA A 515 -5.46 -20.82 31.79
CA ALA A 515 -5.19 -22.13 32.40
C ALA A 515 -3.69 -22.28 32.80
N THR A 516 -3.13 -21.25 33.41
CA THR A 516 -1.72 -21.21 33.86
C THR A 516 -1.54 -21.76 35.28
N GLY A 517 -2.61 -22.06 35.98
CA GLY A 517 -2.64 -22.37 37.40
C GLY A 517 -2.78 -21.15 38.31
N MET A 518 -2.88 -19.96 37.75
CA MET A 518 -3.11 -18.70 38.48
C MET A 518 -4.55 -18.23 38.22
N GLU A 519 -5.35 -18.10 39.27
CA GLU A 519 -6.78 -17.75 39.19
C GLU A 519 -7.02 -16.40 38.47
N GLU A 520 -6.11 -15.45 38.62
CA GLU A 520 -6.18 -14.14 37.94
C GLU A 520 -6.10 -14.24 36.41
N HIS A 521 -5.51 -15.32 35.87
CA HIS A 521 -5.37 -15.53 34.44
C HIS A 521 -6.60 -16.18 33.80
N ASP A 522 -7.49 -16.78 34.60
CA ASP A 522 -8.62 -17.53 34.08
C ASP A 522 -9.64 -16.65 33.33
N ASN A 523 -9.66 -15.37 33.59
CA ASN A 523 -10.59 -14.42 32.95
C ASN A 523 -10.01 -13.68 31.73
N TYR A 524 -8.77 -13.90 31.37
CA TYR A 524 -8.11 -13.12 30.31
C TYR A 524 -8.80 -13.21 28.94
N ALA A 525 -9.31 -14.39 28.56
CA ALA A 525 -10.04 -14.54 27.30
C ALA A 525 -11.39 -13.80 27.32
N VAL A 526 -12.11 -13.86 28.44
CA VAL A 526 -13.38 -13.14 28.65
C VAL A 526 -13.17 -11.64 28.57
N GLU A 527 -12.14 -11.14 29.25
CA GLU A 527 -11.78 -9.72 29.24
C GLU A 527 -11.43 -9.21 27.82
N PHE A 528 -10.75 -10.04 27.03
CA PHE A 528 -10.47 -9.75 25.61
C PHE A 528 -11.75 -9.67 24.78
N ILE A 529 -12.64 -10.65 24.91
CA ILE A 529 -13.91 -10.71 24.16
C ILE A 529 -14.79 -9.50 24.51
N ARG A 530 -14.89 -9.15 25.81
CA ARG A 530 -15.63 -7.96 26.26
C ARG A 530 -15.05 -6.67 25.72
N ALA A 531 -13.72 -6.54 25.73
CA ALA A 531 -13.03 -5.37 25.16
C ALA A 531 -13.25 -5.26 23.66
N THR A 532 -13.24 -6.37 22.94
CA THR A 532 -13.54 -6.42 21.50
C THR A 532 -14.94 -5.88 21.20
N GLU A 533 -15.94 -6.37 21.92
CA GLU A 533 -17.33 -5.89 21.77
C GLU A 533 -17.44 -4.39 22.03
N TRP A 534 -16.82 -3.91 23.12
CA TRP A 534 -16.83 -2.49 23.47
C TRP A 534 -16.18 -1.62 22.40
N ILE A 535 -15.02 -2.04 21.85
CA ILE A 535 -14.29 -1.32 20.80
C ILE A 535 -15.19 -1.13 19.58
N HIS A 536 -15.84 -2.18 19.10
CA HIS A 536 -16.74 -2.06 17.95
C HIS A 536 -17.94 -1.16 18.21
N GLN A 537 -18.49 -1.18 19.41
CA GLN A 537 -19.65 -0.36 19.76
C GLN A 537 -19.29 1.13 19.98
N ASN A 538 -18.08 1.42 20.42
CA ASN A 538 -17.71 2.77 20.88
C ASN A 538 -16.64 3.47 20.04
N LEU A 539 -15.85 2.73 19.25
CA LEU A 539 -14.77 3.24 18.41
C LEU A 539 -15.07 2.95 16.91
N PRO A 540 -15.95 3.76 16.29
CA PRO A 540 -16.45 3.47 14.94
C PRO A 540 -15.32 3.30 13.91
N GLY A 541 -15.40 2.28 13.08
CA GLY A 541 -14.46 1.97 12.00
C GLY A 541 -13.23 1.15 12.44
N ALA A 542 -12.90 1.10 13.72
CA ALA A 542 -11.75 0.36 14.20
C ALA A 542 -11.98 -1.16 14.14
N HIS A 543 -10.91 -1.89 13.80
CA HIS A 543 -10.85 -3.33 13.74
C HIS A 543 -10.20 -3.90 15.01
N VAL A 544 -10.31 -5.23 15.20
CA VAL A 544 -9.68 -5.92 16.34
C VAL A 544 -8.90 -7.13 15.86
N SER A 545 -7.68 -7.27 16.35
CA SER A 545 -6.76 -8.38 16.10
C SER A 545 -6.21 -8.96 17.40
N GLY A 546 -5.54 -10.09 17.29
CA GLY A 546 -4.79 -10.67 18.40
C GLY A 546 -3.92 -11.83 17.97
N GLY A 547 -2.83 -12.04 18.71
CA GLY A 547 -1.95 -13.20 18.57
C GLY A 547 -2.55 -14.42 19.24
N VAL A 548 -3.43 -15.13 18.54
CA VAL A 548 -4.27 -16.20 19.10
C VAL A 548 -3.47 -17.33 19.73
N SER A 549 -2.30 -17.66 19.20
CA SER A 549 -1.42 -18.70 19.74
C SER A 549 -0.97 -18.46 21.18
N ASN A 550 -0.98 -17.21 21.64
CA ASN A 550 -0.62 -16.87 23.02
C ASN A 550 -1.60 -17.44 24.06
N LEU A 551 -2.88 -17.54 23.70
CA LEU A 551 -3.95 -18.00 24.60
C LEU A 551 -3.66 -19.37 25.19
N SER A 552 -3.14 -20.27 24.38
CA SER A 552 -2.92 -21.69 24.70
C SER A 552 -1.46 -22.01 25.09
N PHE A 553 -0.71 -21.01 25.54
CA PHE A 553 0.72 -21.17 25.87
C PHE A 553 0.96 -22.25 26.94
N SER A 554 0.06 -22.40 27.91
CA SER A 554 0.08 -23.43 28.96
C SER A 554 0.01 -24.86 28.40
N PHE A 555 -0.50 -25.05 27.18
CA PHE A 555 -0.64 -26.34 26.51
C PHE A 555 0.41 -26.60 25.42
N ARG A 556 1.58 -25.97 25.51
CA ARG A 556 2.66 -26.24 24.57
C ARG A 556 2.99 -27.73 24.46
N GLY A 557 3.07 -28.23 23.23
CA GLY A 557 3.31 -29.64 22.95
C GLY A 557 2.04 -30.50 22.75
N ASN A 558 0.86 -29.92 22.95
CA ASN A 558 -0.43 -30.57 22.66
C ASN A 558 -1.18 -29.83 21.56
N THR A 559 -0.90 -30.16 20.29
CA THR A 559 -1.47 -29.46 19.13
C THR A 559 -3.00 -29.49 19.13
N TYR A 560 -3.62 -30.65 19.47
CA TYR A 560 -5.06 -30.79 19.44
C TYR A 560 -5.77 -29.86 20.43
N ILE A 561 -5.35 -29.85 21.68
CA ILE A 561 -5.95 -28.97 22.71
C ILE A 561 -5.73 -27.51 22.38
N ARG A 562 -4.56 -27.16 21.88
CA ARG A 562 -4.28 -25.78 21.44
C ARG A 562 -5.21 -25.33 20.32
N GLU A 563 -5.37 -26.13 19.28
CA GLU A 563 -6.25 -25.82 18.16
C GLU A 563 -7.71 -25.74 18.61
N ALA A 564 -8.15 -26.61 19.53
CA ALA A 564 -9.50 -26.55 20.08
C ALA A 564 -9.75 -25.27 20.91
N ILE A 565 -8.79 -24.86 21.74
CA ILE A 565 -8.87 -23.60 22.49
C ILE A 565 -8.95 -22.42 21.53
N HIS A 566 -8.11 -22.39 20.49
CA HIS A 566 -8.13 -21.32 19.48
C HIS A 566 -9.46 -21.27 18.74
N CYS A 567 -9.99 -22.45 18.36
CA CYS A 567 -11.26 -22.57 17.65
C CYS A 567 -12.43 -22.02 18.49
N VAL A 568 -12.52 -22.43 19.75
CA VAL A 568 -13.56 -21.96 20.69
C VAL A 568 -13.42 -20.45 20.95
N PHE A 569 -12.22 -19.98 21.22
CA PHE A 569 -11.96 -18.55 21.43
C PHE A 569 -12.39 -17.71 20.21
N LEU A 570 -11.94 -18.08 19.01
CA LEU A 570 -12.27 -17.37 17.79
C LEU A 570 -13.76 -17.41 17.48
N HIS A 571 -14.45 -18.54 17.77
CA HIS A 571 -15.89 -18.63 17.61
C HIS A 571 -16.62 -17.53 18.38
N HIS A 572 -16.26 -17.33 19.65
CA HIS A 572 -16.89 -16.30 20.49
C HIS A 572 -16.39 -14.88 20.20
N ALA A 573 -15.10 -14.71 19.92
CA ALA A 573 -14.52 -13.40 19.66
C ALA A 573 -15.01 -12.80 18.32
N GLN A 574 -15.19 -13.64 17.30
CA GLN A 574 -15.73 -13.19 15.99
C GLN A 574 -17.18 -12.71 16.11
N GLN A 575 -17.99 -13.35 16.96
CA GLN A 575 -19.39 -12.95 17.17
C GLN A 575 -19.55 -11.53 17.73
N VAL A 576 -18.53 -10.99 18.37
CA VAL A 576 -18.50 -9.63 18.93
C VAL A 576 -17.61 -8.69 18.15
N GLY A 577 -17.06 -9.12 17.00
CA GLY A 577 -16.39 -8.25 16.05
C GLY A 577 -14.86 -8.39 15.93
N MET A 578 -14.26 -9.47 16.43
CA MET A 578 -12.85 -9.76 16.10
C MET A 578 -12.76 -10.17 14.62
N ASP A 579 -12.11 -9.38 13.80
CA ASP A 579 -12.06 -9.55 12.35
C ASP A 579 -10.67 -9.88 11.81
N PHE A 580 -9.62 -9.75 12.62
CA PHE A 580 -8.27 -10.19 12.33
C PHE A 580 -7.79 -11.21 13.38
N GLY A 581 -6.88 -12.09 12.98
CA GLY A 581 -6.19 -12.97 13.92
C GLY A 581 -4.85 -13.44 13.36
N ILE A 582 -3.80 -13.29 14.16
CA ILE A 582 -2.48 -13.86 13.87
C ILE A 582 -2.54 -15.32 14.29
N VAL A 583 -2.59 -16.21 13.31
CA VAL A 583 -2.94 -17.62 13.49
C VAL A 583 -2.09 -18.53 12.62
N ASN A 584 -2.13 -19.82 12.92
CA ASN A 584 -1.65 -20.85 12.01
C ASN A 584 -2.66 -21.06 10.87
N ALA A 585 -2.37 -20.55 9.68
CA ALA A 585 -3.25 -20.65 8.52
C ALA A 585 -3.60 -22.11 8.12
N LYS A 586 -2.79 -23.08 8.55
CA LYS A 586 -3.02 -24.51 8.31
C LYS A 586 -4.07 -25.12 9.24
N ALA A 587 -4.38 -24.50 10.36
CA ALA A 587 -5.37 -25.00 11.31
C ALA A 587 -6.76 -25.07 10.65
N ARG A 588 -7.43 -26.22 10.79
CA ARG A 588 -8.72 -26.52 10.13
C ARG A 588 -9.76 -27.06 11.11
N MET A 589 -9.58 -26.85 12.42
CA MET A 589 -10.53 -27.32 13.39
C MET A 589 -11.87 -26.60 13.23
N ASP A 590 -12.94 -27.38 13.16
CA ASP A 590 -14.31 -26.89 13.05
C ASP A 590 -14.99 -27.01 14.44
N TYR A 591 -15.51 -25.89 14.93
CA TYR A 591 -16.16 -25.79 16.23
C TYR A 591 -17.25 -26.87 16.40
N ASN A 592 -18.06 -27.11 15.38
CA ASN A 592 -19.16 -28.06 15.41
C ASN A 592 -18.71 -29.55 15.37
N LYS A 593 -17.43 -29.80 15.14
CA LYS A 593 -16.84 -31.14 15.08
C LYS A 593 -16.03 -31.51 16.32
N ILE A 594 -15.87 -30.59 17.27
CA ILE A 594 -15.27 -30.90 18.56
C ILE A 594 -16.25 -31.79 19.35
N PRO A 595 -15.80 -32.94 19.94
CA PRO A 595 -16.67 -33.77 20.74
C PRO A 595 -17.37 -33.00 21.85
N GLU A 596 -18.65 -33.18 22.05
CA GLU A 596 -19.51 -32.35 22.92
C GLU A 596 -18.97 -32.17 24.34
N GLU A 597 -18.49 -33.26 24.97
CA GLU A 597 -17.91 -33.21 26.33
C GLU A 597 -16.64 -32.36 26.36
N GLN A 598 -15.79 -32.46 25.32
CA GLN A 598 -14.57 -31.68 25.22
C GLN A 598 -14.87 -30.22 24.90
N LEU A 599 -15.84 -29.98 24.00
CA LEU A 599 -16.30 -28.64 23.67
C LEU A 599 -16.80 -27.91 24.90
N GLN A 600 -17.66 -28.56 25.70
CA GLN A 600 -18.20 -28.00 26.95
C GLN A 600 -17.07 -27.65 27.93
N LEU A 601 -16.10 -28.55 28.12
CA LEU A 601 -14.96 -28.30 29.00
C LEU A 601 -14.09 -27.15 28.54
N ILE A 602 -13.79 -27.10 27.23
CA ILE A 602 -12.98 -26.01 26.65
C ILE A 602 -13.71 -24.66 26.72
N GLU A 603 -15.03 -24.65 26.48
CA GLU A 603 -15.83 -23.44 26.68
C GLU A 603 -15.84 -23.00 28.15
N ASP A 604 -15.97 -23.91 29.08
CA ASP A 604 -15.92 -23.60 30.51
C ASP A 604 -14.60 -22.96 30.91
N VAL A 605 -13.48 -23.35 30.27
CA VAL A 605 -12.16 -22.79 30.49
C VAL A 605 -12.01 -21.42 29.78
N VAL A 606 -12.32 -21.35 28.50
CA VAL A 606 -12.15 -20.13 27.69
C VAL A 606 -13.05 -18.99 28.18
N LEU A 607 -14.30 -19.34 28.57
CA LEU A 607 -15.29 -18.36 29.03
C LEU A 607 -15.35 -18.24 30.56
N ASN A 608 -14.44 -18.94 31.27
CA ASN A 608 -14.35 -18.94 32.73
C ASN A 608 -15.71 -19.20 33.42
N ARG A 609 -16.46 -20.21 32.94
CA ARG A 609 -17.82 -20.50 33.41
C ARG A 609 -17.85 -21.34 34.69
N ARG A 610 -16.80 -22.14 34.94
CA ARG A 610 -16.79 -23.10 36.02
C ARG A 610 -15.42 -23.20 36.71
N LYS A 611 -15.40 -23.04 38.02
CA LYS A 611 -14.18 -23.21 38.81
C LYS A 611 -13.66 -24.64 38.70
N GLY A 612 -12.35 -24.80 38.53
CA GLY A 612 -11.70 -26.11 38.38
C GLY A 612 -11.69 -26.69 36.95
N ALA A 613 -12.37 -26.05 36.00
CA ALA A 613 -12.36 -26.50 34.59
C ALA A 613 -10.95 -26.47 33.97
N ALA A 614 -10.12 -25.52 34.34
CA ALA A 614 -8.73 -25.43 33.88
C ALA A 614 -7.91 -26.67 34.31
N ASP A 615 -8.06 -27.13 35.53
CA ASP A 615 -7.36 -28.34 36.05
C ASP A 615 -7.80 -29.58 35.28
N GLU A 616 -9.12 -29.75 35.07
CA GLU A 616 -9.68 -30.86 34.28
C GLU A 616 -9.17 -30.84 32.83
N LEU A 617 -9.03 -29.65 32.22
CA LEU A 617 -8.48 -29.53 30.86
C LEU A 617 -7.00 -29.89 30.82
N ILE A 618 -6.22 -29.53 31.85
CA ILE A 618 -4.81 -29.92 31.97
C ILE A 618 -4.68 -31.45 32.08
N GLU A 619 -5.53 -32.10 32.87
CA GLU A 619 -5.57 -33.55 32.98
C GLU A 619 -5.91 -34.21 31.63
N LEU A 620 -6.97 -33.77 30.97
CA LEU A 620 -7.35 -34.24 29.62
C LEU A 620 -6.19 -34.03 28.60
N ALA A 621 -5.52 -32.90 28.65
CA ALA A 621 -4.36 -32.62 27.77
C ALA A 621 -3.20 -33.60 28.00
N ALA A 622 -2.96 -33.98 29.28
CA ALA A 622 -1.94 -34.96 29.65
C ALA A 622 -2.29 -36.35 29.11
N GLU A 623 -3.56 -36.77 29.24
CA GLU A 623 -4.04 -38.04 28.71
C GLU A 623 -3.93 -38.14 27.18
N ILE A 624 -4.38 -37.10 26.45
CA ILE A 624 -4.29 -37.05 24.99
C ILE A 624 -2.83 -37.12 24.55
N LYS A 625 -1.94 -36.42 25.25
CA LYS A 625 -0.50 -36.46 24.95
C LYS A 625 0.09 -37.85 25.18
N ALA A 626 -0.24 -38.48 26.29
CA ALA A 626 0.23 -39.85 26.59
C ALA A 626 -0.22 -40.85 25.53
N GLN A 627 -1.48 -40.78 25.09
CA GLN A 627 -2.01 -41.59 24.00
C GLN A 627 -1.29 -41.35 22.68
N ALA A 628 -1.02 -40.10 22.32
CA ALA A 628 -0.29 -39.75 21.10
C ALA A 628 1.16 -40.25 21.13
N ASP A 629 1.84 -40.12 22.27
CA ASP A 629 3.20 -40.62 22.45
C ASP A 629 3.29 -42.13 22.40
N ALA A 630 2.32 -42.85 23.00
CA ALA A 630 2.20 -44.30 22.92
C ALA A 630 1.95 -44.78 21.48
N ALA A 631 1.09 -44.10 20.74
CA ALA A 631 0.84 -44.40 19.32
C ALA A 631 2.09 -44.21 18.45
N LYS A 632 2.87 -43.14 18.70
CA LYS A 632 4.14 -42.90 18.01
C LYS A 632 5.20 -43.96 18.34
N ALA A 633 5.28 -44.38 19.59
CA ALA A 633 6.18 -45.46 20.03
C ALA A 633 5.82 -46.79 19.37
N ALA A 634 4.52 -47.12 19.31
CA ALA A 634 4.02 -48.33 18.65
C ALA A 634 4.32 -48.34 17.14
N ALA A 635 4.15 -47.20 16.47
CA ALA A 635 4.46 -47.05 15.06
C ALA A 635 5.97 -47.19 14.77
N LYS A 636 6.84 -46.70 15.66
CA LYS A 636 8.29 -46.88 15.56
C LYS A 636 8.75 -48.30 15.81
N ALA A 637 8.01 -49.09 16.62
CA ALA A 637 8.32 -50.47 16.92
C ALA A 637 7.83 -51.49 15.87
N GLY A 638 7.29 -51.04 14.71
CA GLY A 638 6.86 -51.91 13.60
C GLY A 638 5.51 -52.62 13.86
N GLY A 639 4.76 -52.22 14.85
CA GLY A 639 3.40 -52.73 15.11
C GLY A 639 2.37 -52.03 14.21
N VAL A 640 1.29 -52.76 13.86
CA VAL A 640 0.13 -52.19 13.17
C VAL A 640 -0.42 -51.05 14.02
N ALA A 641 -0.42 -49.85 13.50
CA ALA A 641 -0.96 -48.67 14.17
C ALA A 641 -2.44 -48.97 14.57
N PRO A 642 -2.85 -48.76 15.82
CA PRO A 642 -4.25 -48.77 16.16
C PRO A 642 -4.95 -47.76 15.24
N LYS A 643 -6.12 -48.14 14.70
CA LYS A 643 -6.95 -47.24 13.87
C LYS A 643 -7.01 -45.90 14.57
N LYS A 644 -6.60 -44.84 13.85
CA LYS A 644 -6.86 -43.47 14.31
C LYS A 644 -8.31 -43.42 14.80
N PRO A 645 -8.58 -42.92 16.02
CA PRO A 645 -9.92 -42.50 16.33
C PRO A 645 -10.35 -41.59 15.19
N ALA A 646 -11.52 -41.81 14.65
CA ALA A 646 -12.05 -40.99 13.57
C ALA A 646 -11.81 -39.53 13.96
N ALA A 647 -11.01 -38.84 13.16
CA ALA A 647 -10.89 -37.40 13.32
C ALA A 647 -12.30 -36.85 13.20
N PRO A 648 -12.74 -36.05 14.17
CA PRO A 648 -14.02 -35.41 14.07
C PRO A 648 -14.04 -34.47 12.87
#